data_4d71ee5c9937c38e6120a7d2f63dc3d2
#
_entry.id   4d71ee5c9937c38e6120a7d2f63dc3d2
#
_cell.length_a   1.000
_cell.length_b   1.000
_cell.length_c   1.000
_cell.angle_alpha   90.00
_cell.angle_beta   90.00
_cell.angle_gamma   90.00
#
_symmetry.space_group_name_H-M   'P 1'
#
loop_
_entity.id
_entity.type
_entity.pdbx_description
1 polymer ?
#
loop_
_entity_poly.entity_id
_entity_poly.type
_entity_poly.pdbx_seq_one_letter_code
_entity_poly.pdbx_strand_id
1 'polypeptide(L)'
;MIARADQSFKYLRLLSEQFPTQQAVFTEIINLQAILNLPKGTEHFMSDLHGEYEAFLHILNNCSGVVREHVDDIFGDELSEEEKGDLCTLIYYPHEKLALAHLQHIATPSWYKVMLERLLVVARSLSSRYTRSKVRKAIPRDYAYIIDELLHTHPDENNYRVRYHERIIASILETDAGEDFICSLSDLIKRLVIDHLHLVGDIFDRGGGASKIMDRLMEYHSLDIQWGNHDLLWMGAAAGQPACIITVLRNNLRYGNFEILENDYGISLRELVAFAERTYQPVAPNATGFTAKLTPMAKAINVLLFKLEGQVIMRHPDFDMEDRLLLGKIDRDYGTVVLDDGLPHKLATNDFPTVDPGHPYELTDEEQALVDRLVEEFTSSGHLRRHIEFLYSRGSMYLARNRNLLFHGCVPMNEDGTFSSMSCLGTWRSGRDYLDFCDEIARRAWRERDEDSLDWMWYLWIGMKSPASGRLVKTFERSYIDDPSCWVEPMDPYFELTKDEAICDAIMAEFGMPSGSGHIVNGHTPVHTAEGERPIRANGRLLVIDGGFCSAYHPKTGIAGYTLISSSRGCRLKAHQAFESVEAVLTRNADIVSETDRFDVAERRRMVSDTDTGVQIREQISDLRALLEAYRTGTLEERP
;
A
#
# COMPACT_ATOMS: atom_id res chain seq x y z
N MET A 1 -5.34 -45.32 0.22
CA MET A 1 -5.01 -45.38 1.65
C MET A 1 -3.52 -45.55 1.89
N ILE A 2 -2.82 -46.51 1.25
CA ILE A 2 -1.38 -46.76 1.46
C ILE A 2 -0.51 -45.54 1.11
N ALA A 3 -0.74 -44.85 0.00
CA ALA A 3 0.02 -43.64 -0.39
C ALA A 3 -0.14 -42.46 0.57
N ARG A 4 -1.32 -42.28 1.19
CA ARG A 4 -1.55 -41.24 2.21
C ARG A 4 -0.86 -41.56 3.54
N ALA A 5 -0.81 -42.82 3.95
CA ALA A 5 -0.10 -43.25 5.15
C ALA A 5 1.42 -43.05 5.02
N ASP A 6 1.97 -43.33 3.83
CA ASP A 6 3.38 -43.15 3.53
C ASP A 6 3.79 -41.65 3.50
N GLN A 7 2.93 -40.83 2.95
CA GLN A 7 3.11 -39.37 2.92
C GLN A 7 3.02 -38.75 4.33
N SER A 8 2.10 -39.20 5.16
CA SER A 8 1.97 -38.76 6.56
C SER A 8 3.19 -39.18 7.39
N PHE A 9 3.68 -40.40 7.21
CA PHE A 9 4.90 -40.87 7.90
C PHE A 9 6.14 -40.08 7.48
N LYS A 10 6.30 -39.78 6.18
CA LYS A 10 7.39 -38.96 5.67
C LYS A 10 7.37 -37.56 6.28
N TYR A 11 6.17 -36.96 6.40
CA TYR A 11 6.00 -35.64 7.02
C TYR A 11 6.38 -35.67 8.51
N LEU A 12 5.91 -36.64 9.29
CA LEU A 12 6.27 -36.78 10.71
C LEU A 12 7.79 -36.99 10.89
N ARG A 13 8.43 -37.73 9.97
CA ARG A 13 9.88 -37.89 9.98
C ARG A 13 10.63 -36.58 9.75
N LEU A 14 10.17 -35.73 8.82
CA LEU A 14 10.74 -34.40 8.62
C LEU A 14 10.53 -33.51 9.84
N LEU A 15 9.33 -33.56 10.43
CA LEU A 15 9.00 -32.82 11.63
C LEU A 15 9.86 -33.25 12.84
N SER A 16 10.22 -34.54 12.92
CA SER A 16 11.11 -35.07 13.95
C SER A 16 12.54 -34.54 13.88
N GLU A 17 12.99 -34.04 12.73
CA GLU A 17 14.29 -33.38 12.61
C GLU A 17 14.33 -32.04 13.35
N GLN A 18 13.20 -31.34 13.36
CA GLN A 18 13.05 -30.07 14.07
C GLN A 18 12.74 -30.28 15.57
N PHE A 19 11.99 -31.32 15.91
CA PHE A 19 11.58 -31.65 17.29
C PHE A 19 12.04 -33.07 17.62
N PRO A 20 13.33 -33.29 17.91
CA PRO A 20 13.92 -34.63 17.95
C PRO A 20 13.53 -35.47 19.18
N THR A 21 12.93 -34.85 20.21
CA THR A 21 12.54 -35.52 21.45
C THR A 21 11.11 -35.19 21.87
N GLN A 22 10.48 -36.06 22.65
CA GLN A 22 9.16 -35.77 23.26
C GLN A 22 9.20 -34.47 24.07
N GLN A 23 10.31 -34.20 24.76
CA GLN A 23 10.47 -32.96 25.53
C GLN A 23 10.43 -31.69 24.67
N ALA A 24 11.06 -31.72 23.49
CA ALA A 24 11.01 -30.64 22.51
C ALA A 24 9.57 -30.42 22.01
N VAL A 25 8.86 -31.52 21.70
CA VAL A 25 7.45 -31.48 21.28
C VAL A 25 6.55 -30.91 22.38
N PHE A 26 6.70 -31.36 23.63
CA PHE A 26 5.91 -30.80 24.76
C PHE A 26 6.13 -29.30 24.92
N THR A 27 7.41 -28.88 24.90
CA THR A 27 7.76 -27.46 25.08
C THR A 27 7.09 -26.62 24.02
N GLU A 28 7.11 -27.05 22.75
CA GLU A 28 6.52 -26.29 21.67
C GLU A 28 4.97 -26.30 21.72
N ILE A 29 4.34 -27.42 22.04
CA ILE A 29 2.88 -27.47 22.23
C ILE A 29 2.44 -26.49 23.34
N ILE A 30 3.15 -26.48 24.48
CA ILE A 30 2.83 -25.58 25.59
C ILE A 30 2.99 -24.11 25.15
N ASN A 31 4.08 -23.80 24.45
CA ASN A 31 4.34 -22.46 23.92
C ASN A 31 3.24 -22.02 22.96
N LEU A 32 2.90 -22.84 21.97
CA LEU A 32 1.86 -22.53 20.98
C LEU A 32 0.47 -22.38 21.62
N GLN A 33 0.12 -23.23 22.60
CA GLN A 33 -1.12 -23.09 23.36
C GLN A 33 -1.19 -21.80 24.17
N ALA A 34 -0.06 -21.36 24.73
CA ALA A 34 0.01 -20.07 25.44
C ALA A 34 -0.18 -18.90 24.47
N ILE A 35 0.44 -18.95 23.29
CA ILE A 35 0.32 -17.91 22.24
C ILE A 35 -1.13 -17.72 21.81
N LEU A 36 -1.93 -18.77 21.69
CA LEU A 36 -3.35 -18.68 21.34
C LEU A 36 -4.17 -17.79 22.28
N ASN A 37 -3.71 -17.63 23.54
CA ASN A 37 -4.35 -16.84 24.56
C ASN A 37 -3.79 -15.40 24.68
N LEU A 38 -2.89 -14.97 23.78
CA LEU A 38 -2.47 -13.58 23.70
C LEU A 38 -3.51 -12.75 22.91
N PRO A 39 -3.61 -11.45 23.21
CA PRO A 39 -4.44 -10.55 22.41
C PRO A 39 -4.01 -10.55 20.93
N LYS A 40 -4.97 -10.43 20.01
CA LYS A 40 -4.70 -10.17 18.59
C LYS A 40 -3.83 -8.92 18.45
N GLY A 41 -2.80 -8.99 17.63
CA GLY A 41 -1.97 -7.85 17.26
C GLY A 41 -2.76 -6.74 16.55
N THR A 42 -2.17 -5.57 16.46
CA THR A 42 -2.78 -4.40 15.81
C THR A 42 -2.36 -4.36 14.34
N GLU A 43 -3.34 -4.35 13.45
CA GLU A 43 -3.17 -4.19 12.01
C GLU A 43 -3.62 -2.79 11.60
N HIS A 44 -2.83 -2.10 10.79
CA HIS A 44 -3.16 -0.82 10.18
C HIS A 44 -3.37 -1.00 8.68
N PHE A 45 -4.33 -0.26 8.12
CA PHE A 45 -4.67 -0.30 6.70
C PHE A 45 -4.66 1.13 6.17
N MET A 46 -3.96 1.35 5.08
CA MET A 46 -3.86 2.63 4.38
C MET A 46 -3.99 2.37 2.88
N SER A 47 -4.43 3.37 2.12
CA SER A 47 -4.50 3.30 0.66
C SER A 47 -4.23 4.66 0.02
N ASP A 48 -4.04 4.67 -1.30
CA ASP A 48 -3.99 5.88 -2.13
C ASP A 48 -2.98 6.92 -1.64
N LEU A 49 -1.76 6.47 -1.32
CA LEU A 49 -0.67 7.31 -0.82
C LEU A 49 -0.18 8.33 -1.86
N HIS A 50 -0.22 7.94 -3.14
CA HIS A 50 0.04 8.81 -4.28
C HIS A 50 1.26 9.72 -4.12
N GLY A 51 2.38 9.18 -3.63
CA GLY A 51 3.62 9.92 -3.51
C GLY A 51 3.64 11.03 -2.45
N GLU A 52 2.65 11.11 -1.55
CA GLU A 52 2.59 12.10 -0.47
C GLU A 52 3.44 11.64 0.72
N TYR A 53 4.76 11.71 0.54
CA TYR A 53 5.75 11.11 1.45
C TYR A 53 5.71 11.66 2.87
N GLU A 54 5.64 12.99 3.05
CA GLU A 54 5.74 13.59 4.39
C GLU A 54 4.54 13.24 5.28
N ALA A 55 3.33 13.32 4.73
CA ALA A 55 2.11 12.94 5.42
C ALA A 55 2.11 11.44 5.76
N PHE A 56 2.47 10.59 4.79
CA PHE A 56 2.62 9.15 5.00
C PHE A 56 3.65 8.84 6.09
N LEU A 57 4.85 9.42 6.02
CA LEU A 57 5.92 9.19 6.99
C LEU A 57 5.48 9.58 8.41
N HIS A 58 4.78 10.71 8.55
CA HIS A 58 4.28 11.15 9.85
C HIS A 58 3.24 10.18 10.43
N ILE A 59 2.25 9.77 9.62
CA ILE A 59 1.22 8.79 10.05
C ILE A 59 1.85 7.44 10.39
N LEU A 60 2.88 7.02 9.65
CA LEU A 60 3.62 5.81 9.95
C LEU A 60 4.39 5.93 11.29
N ASN A 61 5.06 7.06 11.52
CA ASN A 61 5.88 7.31 12.70
C ASN A 61 5.06 7.51 13.98
N ASN A 62 3.91 8.22 13.91
CA ASN A 62 3.00 8.39 15.04
C ASN A 62 2.06 7.17 15.22
N CYS A 63 2.19 6.14 14.34
CA CYS A 63 1.34 4.96 14.32
C CYS A 63 -0.14 5.34 14.24
N SER A 64 -0.50 6.26 13.35
CA SER A 64 -1.85 6.81 13.20
C SER A 64 -2.41 7.39 14.50
N GLY A 65 -1.54 8.02 15.32
CA GLY A 65 -1.87 8.60 16.62
C GLY A 65 -2.04 7.59 17.77
N VAL A 66 -1.78 6.30 17.54
CA VAL A 66 -1.90 5.27 18.61
C VAL A 66 -0.79 5.41 19.66
N VAL A 67 0.40 5.89 19.27
CA VAL A 67 1.48 6.18 20.24
C VAL A 67 1.02 7.23 21.25
N ARG A 68 0.39 8.32 20.79
CA ARG A 68 -0.14 9.37 21.67
C ARG A 68 -1.18 8.81 22.64
N GLU A 69 -2.13 8.00 22.16
CA GLU A 69 -3.12 7.34 23.00
C GLU A 69 -2.47 6.50 24.10
N HIS A 70 -1.38 5.78 23.78
CA HIS A 70 -0.66 4.99 24.78
C HIS A 70 0.09 5.85 25.79
N VAL A 71 0.69 6.95 25.38
CA VAL A 71 1.35 7.90 26.28
C VAL A 71 0.33 8.53 27.23
N ASP A 72 -0.84 8.93 26.72
CA ASP A 72 -1.93 9.46 27.54
C ASP A 72 -2.48 8.42 28.54
N ASP A 73 -2.70 7.17 28.10
CA ASP A 73 -3.17 6.07 28.94
C ASP A 73 -2.17 5.70 30.06
N ILE A 74 -0.86 5.80 29.79
CA ILE A 74 0.20 5.40 30.72
C ILE A 74 0.47 6.50 31.76
N PHE A 75 0.61 7.75 31.32
CA PHE A 75 1.06 8.83 32.19
C PHE A 75 -0.08 9.68 32.77
N GLY A 76 -1.28 9.62 32.16
CA GLY A 76 -2.44 10.37 32.68
C GLY A 76 -2.11 11.83 33.00
N ASP A 77 -2.31 12.24 34.24
CA ASP A 77 -2.01 13.58 34.73
C ASP A 77 -0.58 13.73 35.33
N GLU A 78 0.24 12.67 35.25
CA GLU A 78 1.63 12.70 35.78
C GLU A 78 2.53 13.58 34.88
N LEU A 79 2.22 13.66 33.59
CA LEU A 79 2.90 14.51 32.62
C LEU A 79 1.96 15.60 32.09
N SER A 80 2.48 16.80 31.93
CA SER A 80 1.78 17.88 31.23
C SER A 80 1.60 17.54 29.75
N GLU A 81 0.65 18.22 29.08
CA GLU A 81 0.41 18.06 27.65
C GLU A 81 1.65 18.37 26.79
N GLU A 82 2.45 19.33 27.22
CA GLU A 82 3.73 19.68 26.58
C GLU A 82 4.75 18.54 26.73
N GLU A 83 4.92 17.96 27.92
CA GLU A 83 5.84 16.84 28.15
C GLU A 83 5.42 15.58 27.40
N LYS A 84 4.12 15.29 27.33
CA LYS A 84 3.57 14.18 26.50
C LYS A 84 3.85 14.44 25.03
N GLY A 85 3.65 15.68 24.57
CA GLY A 85 3.95 16.09 23.20
C GLY A 85 5.43 15.91 22.86
N ASP A 86 6.33 16.34 23.76
CA ASP A 86 7.78 16.19 23.60
C ASP A 86 8.19 14.70 23.54
N LEU A 87 7.64 13.87 24.40
CA LEU A 87 7.89 12.43 24.40
C LEU A 87 7.40 11.78 23.11
N CYS A 88 6.18 12.12 22.65
CA CYS A 88 5.64 11.63 21.39
C CYS A 88 6.49 12.05 20.20
N THR A 89 6.87 13.33 20.12
CA THR A 89 7.73 13.86 19.04
C THR A 89 9.09 13.16 19.02
N LEU A 90 9.67 12.85 20.20
CA LEU A 90 10.90 12.07 20.31
C LEU A 90 10.74 10.64 19.79
N ILE A 91 9.60 9.99 20.04
CA ILE A 91 9.30 8.66 19.48
C ILE A 91 9.12 8.72 17.96
N TYR A 92 8.45 9.76 17.44
CA TYR A 92 8.17 9.89 16.01
C TYR A 92 9.42 10.18 15.19
N TYR A 93 10.23 11.15 15.66
CA TYR A 93 11.39 11.70 14.96
C TYR A 93 12.61 11.78 15.90
N PRO A 94 13.15 10.63 16.34
CA PRO A 94 14.19 10.62 17.37
C PRO A 94 15.45 11.39 16.94
N HIS A 95 15.92 11.19 15.71
CA HIS A 95 17.15 11.84 15.22
C HIS A 95 16.99 13.36 15.12
N GLU A 96 15.89 13.83 14.55
CA GLU A 96 15.60 15.25 14.36
C GLU A 96 15.35 15.96 15.70
N LYS A 97 14.61 15.30 16.62
CA LYS A 97 14.34 15.85 17.95
C LYS A 97 15.60 15.92 18.80
N LEU A 98 16.50 14.93 18.72
CA LEU A 98 17.81 14.95 19.36
C LEU A 98 18.69 16.09 18.82
N ALA A 99 18.77 16.25 17.49
CA ALA A 99 19.49 17.36 16.88
C ALA A 99 18.96 18.72 17.37
N LEU A 100 17.64 18.88 17.44
CA LEU A 100 17.00 20.09 17.97
C LEU A 100 17.33 20.31 19.46
N ALA A 101 17.30 19.23 20.27
CA ALA A 101 17.65 19.31 21.69
C ALA A 101 19.10 19.77 21.92
N HIS A 102 20.03 19.36 21.07
CA HIS A 102 21.40 19.86 21.08
C HIS A 102 21.48 21.34 20.73
N LEU A 103 20.81 21.77 19.67
CA LEU A 103 20.77 23.19 19.26
C LEU A 103 20.19 24.10 20.36
N GLN A 104 19.21 23.59 21.09
CA GLN A 104 18.57 24.31 22.19
C GLN A 104 19.32 24.18 23.53
N HIS A 105 20.43 23.44 23.59
CA HIS A 105 21.20 23.16 24.79
C HIS A 105 20.42 22.47 25.93
N ILE A 106 19.35 21.73 25.62
CA ILE A 106 18.56 20.96 26.59
C ILE A 106 19.02 19.49 26.70
N ALA A 107 19.80 18.99 25.75
CA ALA A 107 20.36 17.64 25.73
C ALA A 107 21.43 17.44 26.84
N THR A 108 20.99 17.48 28.10
CA THR A 108 21.84 17.27 29.29
C THR A 108 21.77 15.82 29.76
N PRO A 109 22.75 15.32 30.55
CA PRO A 109 22.67 13.96 31.13
C PRO A 109 21.37 13.69 31.90
N SER A 110 20.85 14.71 32.60
CA SER A 110 19.57 14.62 33.30
C SER A 110 18.39 14.47 32.36
N TRP A 111 18.39 15.21 31.25
CA TRP A 111 17.36 15.11 30.21
C TRP A 111 17.36 13.72 29.56
N TYR A 112 18.53 13.20 29.17
CA TYR A 112 18.66 11.86 28.62
C TYR A 112 18.12 10.81 29.57
N LYS A 113 18.48 10.89 30.87
CA LYS A 113 17.99 9.95 31.89
C LYS A 113 16.47 9.93 31.94
N VAL A 114 15.83 11.10 32.01
CA VAL A 114 14.37 11.24 32.06
C VAL A 114 13.71 10.66 30.81
N MET A 115 14.25 10.98 29.62
CA MET A 115 13.69 10.48 28.36
C MET A 115 13.82 8.95 28.24
N LEU A 116 14.97 8.37 28.59
CA LEU A 116 15.18 6.92 28.61
C LEU A 116 14.21 6.21 29.58
N GLU A 117 14.03 6.75 30.78
CA GLU A 117 13.09 6.20 31.77
C GLU A 117 11.65 6.22 31.24
N ARG A 118 11.19 7.34 30.65
CA ARG A 118 9.86 7.48 30.07
C ARG A 118 9.65 6.52 28.88
N LEU A 119 10.62 6.42 27.97
CA LEU A 119 10.58 5.48 26.83
C LEU A 119 10.52 4.03 27.28
N LEU A 120 11.28 3.66 28.33
CA LEU A 120 11.25 2.31 28.93
C LEU A 120 9.87 1.99 29.52
N VAL A 121 9.20 2.93 30.16
CA VAL A 121 7.83 2.74 30.69
C VAL A 121 6.86 2.43 29.54
N VAL A 122 6.91 3.21 28.44
CA VAL A 122 6.08 2.96 27.25
C VAL A 122 6.39 1.60 26.62
N ALA A 123 7.67 1.30 26.41
CA ALA A 123 8.09 0.04 25.81
C ALA A 123 7.70 -1.19 26.64
N ARG A 124 7.80 -1.13 27.99
CA ARG A 124 7.33 -2.18 28.90
C ARG A 124 5.82 -2.41 28.79
N SER A 125 5.03 -1.34 28.83
CA SER A 125 3.58 -1.44 28.69
C SER A 125 3.18 -2.14 27.40
N LEU A 126 3.80 -1.77 26.27
CA LEU A 126 3.55 -2.38 24.96
C LEU A 126 4.03 -3.83 24.89
N SER A 127 5.23 -4.13 25.42
CA SER A 127 5.83 -5.47 25.38
C SER A 127 5.00 -6.51 26.16
N SER A 128 4.24 -6.10 27.17
CA SER A 128 3.37 -6.98 27.98
C SER A 128 2.29 -7.72 27.16
N ARG A 129 2.01 -7.26 25.95
CA ARG A 129 1.00 -7.85 25.03
C ARG A 129 1.55 -9.01 24.20
N TYR A 130 2.86 -9.24 24.23
CA TYR A 130 3.56 -10.15 23.33
C TYR A 130 4.36 -11.20 24.09
N THR A 131 4.76 -12.26 23.38
CA THR A 131 5.74 -13.21 23.91
C THR A 131 7.12 -12.55 23.98
N ARG A 132 7.94 -12.97 24.95
CA ARG A 132 9.34 -12.52 25.04
C ARG A 132 10.11 -12.75 23.73
N SER A 133 9.87 -13.89 23.07
CA SER A 133 10.49 -14.20 21.79
C SER A 133 10.15 -13.17 20.70
N LYS A 134 8.89 -12.73 20.62
CA LYS A 134 8.46 -11.70 19.65
C LYS A 134 9.09 -10.34 19.99
N VAL A 135 9.09 -9.95 21.26
CA VAL A 135 9.73 -8.70 21.70
C VAL A 135 11.23 -8.70 21.37
N ARG A 136 11.95 -9.78 21.69
CA ARG A 136 13.39 -9.91 21.37
C ARG A 136 13.68 -9.78 19.87
N LYS A 137 12.83 -10.34 19.02
CA LYS A 137 12.97 -10.20 17.56
C LYS A 137 12.70 -8.78 17.06
N ALA A 138 11.91 -8.00 17.79
CA ALA A 138 11.61 -6.60 17.48
C ALA A 138 12.69 -5.64 17.95
N ILE A 139 13.48 -6.00 18.97
CA ILE A 139 14.57 -5.17 19.50
C ILE A 139 15.69 -5.04 18.46
N PRO A 140 16.23 -3.83 18.22
CA PRO A 140 17.43 -3.63 17.41
C PRO A 140 18.61 -4.47 17.92
N ARG A 141 19.38 -5.07 17.00
CA ARG A 141 20.40 -6.09 17.34
C ARG A 141 21.51 -5.59 18.27
N ASP A 142 21.96 -4.35 18.06
CA ASP A 142 23.15 -3.82 18.72
C ASP A 142 22.98 -3.69 20.25
N TYR A 143 21.77 -3.42 20.72
CA TYR A 143 21.46 -3.25 22.14
C TYR A 143 20.47 -4.30 22.69
N ALA A 144 20.26 -5.40 21.96
CA ALA A 144 19.19 -6.34 22.25
C ALA A 144 19.23 -6.90 23.68
N TYR A 145 20.42 -7.27 24.18
CA TYR A 145 20.57 -7.79 25.53
C TYR A 145 20.23 -6.76 26.61
N ILE A 146 20.71 -5.52 26.48
CA ILE A 146 20.53 -4.47 27.48
C ILE A 146 19.08 -3.99 27.51
N ILE A 147 18.46 -3.83 26.32
CA ILE A 147 17.04 -3.45 26.24
C ILE A 147 16.15 -4.56 26.81
N ASP A 148 16.41 -5.84 26.50
CA ASP A 148 15.65 -6.97 27.06
C ASP A 148 15.75 -7.00 28.60
N GLU A 149 16.93 -6.76 29.16
CA GLU A 149 17.12 -6.67 30.63
C GLU A 149 16.32 -5.51 31.22
N LEU A 150 16.40 -4.32 30.63
CA LEU A 150 15.67 -3.13 31.11
C LEU A 150 14.15 -3.27 30.96
N LEU A 151 13.65 -4.00 29.98
CA LEU A 151 12.21 -4.24 29.81
C LEU A 151 11.61 -5.15 30.86
N HIS A 152 12.40 -6.02 31.50
CA HIS A 152 11.94 -7.00 32.50
C HIS A 152 12.07 -6.52 33.95
N THR A 153 12.22 -5.23 34.19
CA THR A 153 12.22 -4.62 35.51
C THR A 153 10.79 -4.58 36.07
N HIS A 154 10.61 -4.99 37.35
CA HIS A 154 9.32 -4.91 38.04
C HIS A 154 9.34 -3.79 39.09
N PRO A 155 8.21 -3.05 39.30
CA PRO A 155 8.12 -1.98 40.31
C PRO A 155 8.41 -2.45 41.75
N ASP A 156 8.13 -3.71 42.04
CA ASP A 156 8.29 -4.32 43.36
C ASP A 156 9.66 -4.97 43.56
N GLU A 157 10.65 -4.67 42.73
CA GLU A 157 11.98 -5.23 42.87
C GLU A 157 12.70 -4.70 44.09
N ASN A 158 13.57 -5.57 44.65
CA ASN A 158 14.37 -5.18 45.79
C ASN A 158 15.40 -4.10 45.43
N ASN A 159 15.89 -3.35 46.43
CA ASN A 159 16.82 -2.22 46.25
C ASN A 159 18.09 -2.54 45.42
N TYR A 160 18.51 -3.81 45.34
CA TYR A 160 19.69 -4.22 44.57
C TYR A 160 19.42 -4.22 43.06
N ARG A 161 18.24 -4.69 42.63
CA ARG A 161 17.86 -4.68 41.21
C ARG A 161 17.56 -3.27 40.71
N VAL A 162 16.92 -2.44 41.50
CA VAL A 162 16.73 -1.03 41.17
C VAL A 162 18.07 -0.35 40.91
N ARG A 163 19.05 -0.52 41.82
CA ARG A 163 20.41 0.00 41.66
C ARG A 163 21.13 -0.56 40.44
N TYR A 164 20.90 -1.83 40.11
CA TYR A 164 21.47 -2.44 38.90
C TYR A 164 20.95 -1.77 37.61
N HIS A 165 19.66 -1.53 37.49
CA HIS A 165 19.07 -0.85 36.35
C HIS A 165 19.47 0.63 36.29
N GLU A 166 19.51 1.32 37.41
CA GLU A 166 20.04 2.69 37.48
C GLU A 166 21.50 2.74 37.01
N ARG A 167 22.30 1.73 37.34
CA ARG A 167 23.70 1.65 36.90
C ARG A 167 23.82 1.37 35.40
N ILE A 168 22.92 0.57 34.83
CA ILE A 168 22.88 0.37 33.35
C ILE A 168 22.62 1.72 32.68
N ILE A 169 21.58 2.46 33.09
CA ILE A 169 21.25 3.77 32.50
C ILE A 169 22.42 4.75 32.67
N ALA A 170 23.04 4.80 33.86
CA ALA A 170 24.21 5.63 34.08
C ALA A 170 25.38 5.25 33.13
N SER A 171 25.63 3.95 32.92
CA SER A 171 26.68 3.47 32.02
C SER A 171 26.39 3.78 30.54
N ILE A 172 25.11 3.74 30.11
CA ILE A 172 24.71 4.17 28.77
C ILE A 172 25.10 5.64 28.56
N LEU A 173 24.87 6.49 29.56
CA LEU A 173 25.21 7.92 29.49
C LEU A 173 26.73 8.17 29.61
N GLU A 174 27.43 7.43 30.45
CA GLU A 174 28.89 7.50 30.59
C GLU A 174 29.66 7.09 29.32
N THR A 175 29.02 6.27 28.46
CA THR A 175 29.61 5.78 27.20
C THR A 175 29.11 6.55 25.97
N ASP A 176 28.41 7.68 26.15
CA ASP A 176 27.79 8.49 25.10
C ASP A 176 26.80 7.73 24.17
N ALA A 177 26.25 6.60 24.64
CA ALA A 177 25.30 5.78 23.88
C ALA A 177 23.84 6.22 24.04
N GLY A 178 23.56 7.34 24.73
CA GLY A 178 22.21 7.80 25.07
C GLY A 178 21.31 8.02 23.86
N GLU A 179 21.83 8.59 22.78
CA GLU A 179 21.11 8.88 21.55
C GLU A 179 20.70 7.60 20.81
N ASP A 180 21.66 6.67 20.64
CA ASP A 180 21.40 5.39 20.00
C ASP A 180 20.36 4.57 20.74
N PHE A 181 20.37 4.64 22.09
CA PHE A 181 19.35 3.99 22.92
C PHE A 181 17.97 4.61 22.78
N ILE A 182 17.86 5.94 22.72
CA ILE A 182 16.61 6.64 22.47
C ILE A 182 16.06 6.24 21.10
N CYS A 183 16.88 6.24 20.05
CA CYS A 183 16.49 5.81 18.70
C CYS A 183 16.02 4.35 18.70
N SER A 184 16.77 3.46 19.34
CA SER A 184 16.44 2.03 19.44
C SER A 184 15.12 1.76 20.20
N LEU A 185 14.87 2.47 21.28
CA LEU A 185 13.63 2.36 22.05
C LEU A 185 12.45 2.94 21.27
N SER A 186 12.64 4.06 20.56
CA SER A 186 11.61 4.68 19.72
C SER A 186 11.19 3.73 18.58
N ASP A 187 12.15 3.09 17.92
CA ASP A 187 11.87 2.09 16.89
C ASP A 187 11.19 0.85 17.45
N LEU A 188 11.59 0.37 18.62
CA LEU A 188 10.94 -0.75 19.28
C LEU A 188 9.47 -0.40 19.62
N ILE A 189 9.21 0.78 20.15
CA ILE A 189 7.85 1.25 20.48
C ILE A 189 6.99 1.22 19.20
N LYS A 190 7.45 1.82 18.10
CA LYS A 190 6.72 1.84 16.82
C LYS A 190 6.42 0.42 16.32
N ARG A 191 7.39 -0.51 16.38
CA ARG A 191 7.23 -1.92 15.99
C ARG A 191 6.26 -2.71 16.87
N LEU A 192 6.14 -2.35 18.17
CA LEU A 192 5.21 -2.99 19.09
C LEU A 192 3.80 -2.40 19.04
N VAL A 193 3.64 -1.19 18.53
CA VAL A 193 2.32 -0.56 18.32
C VAL A 193 1.62 -1.13 17.12
N ILE A 194 2.33 -1.30 15.99
CA ILE A 194 1.78 -1.85 14.74
C ILE A 194 2.43 -3.20 14.47
N ASP A 195 1.64 -4.28 14.50
CA ASP A 195 2.12 -5.62 14.16
C ASP A 195 2.26 -5.82 12.65
N HIS A 196 1.32 -5.28 11.89
CA HIS A 196 1.28 -5.44 10.44
C HIS A 196 0.62 -4.24 9.77
N LEU A 197 1.16 -3.86 8.62
CA LEU A 197 0.65 -2.80 7.77
C LEU A 197 0.10 -3.40 6.48
N HIS A 198 -1.15 -3.07 6.14
CA HIS A 198 -1.78 -3.39 4.86
C HIS A 198 -1.84 -2.12 4.02
N LEU A 199 -1.29 -2.15 2.81
CA LEU A 199 -1.40 -1.07 1.84
C LEU A 199 -2.33 -1.50 0.72
N VAL A 200 -3.45 -0.81 0.60
CA VAL A 200 -4.51 -1.16 -0.36
C VAL A 200 -4.35 -0.33 -1.63
N GLY A 201 -3.12 -0.31 -2.15
CA GLY A 201 -2.74 0.20 -3.46
C GLY A 201 -2.55 1.71 -3.59
N ASP A 202 -2.17 2.08 -4.80
CA ASP A 202 -1.92 3.43 -5.29
C ASP A 202 -0.84 4.19 -4.49
N ILE A 203 0.37 3.61 -4.51
CA ILE A 203 1.58 4.24 -3.95
C ILE A 203 2.13 5.32 -4.90
N PHE A 204 2.06 5.05 -6.20
CA PHE A 204 2.64 5.87 -7.25
C PHE A 204 1.70 6.95 -7.77
N ASP A 205 2.29 7.84 -8.57
CA ASP A 205 1.66 8.98 -9.27
C ASP A 205 1.11 10.08 -8.35
N ARG A 206 0.80 11.23 -8.94
CA ARG A 206 0.26 12.48 -8.37
C ARG A 206 1.27 13.25 -7.53
N GLY A 207 1.78 12.73 -6.41
CA GLY A 207 2.87 13.32 -5.64
C GLY A 207 4.24 12.81 -6.09
N GLY A 208 5.31 13.56 -5.82
CA GLY A 208 6.68 13.25 -6.26
C GLY A 208 7.45 12.30 -5.33
N GLY A 209 6.89 11.88 -4.20
CA GLY A 209 7.62 11.14 -3.16
C GLY A 209 7.47 9.62 -3.20
N ALA A 210 6.91 9.03 -4.27
CA ALA A 210 6.66 7.58 -4.32
C ALA A 210 7.93 6.73 -4.17
N SER A 211 9.06 7.16 -4.73
CA SER A 211 10.35 6.50 -4.56
C SER A 211 10.76 6.43 -3.08
N LYS A 212 10.64 7.52 -2.35
CA LYS A 212 10.95 7.59 -0.90
C LYS A 212 9.99 6.74 -0.06
N ILE A 213 8.72 6.69 -0.45
CA ILE A 213 7.72 5.81 0.18
C ILE A 213 8.14 4.35 0.00
N MET A 214 8.52 3.95 -1.20
CA MET A 214 8.96 2.59 -1.51
C MET A 214 10.21 2.20 -0.72
N ASP A 215 11.23 3.07 -0.68
CA ASP A 215 12.44 2.83 0.14
C ASP A 215 12.08 2.62 1.61
N ARG A 216 11.17 3.44 2.16
CA ARG A 216 10.72 3.31 3.55
C ARG A 216 9.93 2.03 3.81
N LEU A 217 9.09 1.60 2.86
CA LEU A 217 8.31 0.36 2.95
C LEU A 217 9.21 -0.89 2.88
N MET A 218 10.28 -0.86 2.08
CA MET A 218 11.25 -1.95 1.99
C MET A 218 11.96 -2.23 3.32
N GLU A 219 12.10 -1.22 4.17
CA GLU A 219 12.67 -1.34 5.52
C GLU A 219 11.63 -1.69 6.59
N TYR A 220 10.33 -1.67 6.26
CA TYR A 220 9.29 -1.88 7.25
C TYR A 220 9.19 -3.34 7.69
N HIS A 221 8.98 -3.58 8.98
CA HIS A 221 9.13 -4.89 9.61
C HIS A 221 8.11 -5.94 9.17
N SER A 222 6.88 -5.55 8.78
CA SER A 222 5.82 -6.49 8.39
C SER A 222 4.73 -5.78 7.61
N LEU A 223 4.60 -6.08 6.31
CA LEU A 223 3.56 -5.50 5.46
C LEU A 223 3.17 -6.43 4.32
N ASP A 224 2.01 -6.15 3.74
CA ASP A 224 1.56 -6.58 2.42
C ASP A 224 0.94 -5.42 1.62
N ILE A 225 0.82 -5.60 0.32
CA ILE A 225 0.35 -4.58 -0.62
C ILE A 225 -0.68 -5.22 -1.55
N GLN A 226 -1.86 -4.61 -1.70
CA GLN A 226 -2.77 -4.93 -2.79
C GLN A 226 -2.55 -3.92 -3.90
N TRP A 227 -2.20 -4.40 -5.11
CA TRP A 227 -1.80 -3.50 -6.20
C TRP A 227 -2.97 -2.62 -6.65
N GLY A 228 -2.74 -1.31 -6.67
CA GLY A 228 -3.63 -0.34 -7.29
C GLY A 228 -3.38 -0.21 -8.80
N ASN A 229 -4.28 0.49 -9.49
CA ASN A 229 -4.12 0.70 -10.92
C ASN A 229 -2.87 1.55 -11.25
N HIS A 230 -2.51 2.53 -10.41
CA HIS A 230 -1.27 3.28 -10.58
C HIS A 230 -0.03 2.43 -10.31
N ASP A 231 -0.07 1.49 -9.36
CA ASP A 231 1.02 0.55 -9.12
C ASP A 231 1.21 -0.39 -10.33
N LEU A 232 0.11 -0.97 -10.85
CA LEU A 232 0.12 -1.84 -12.02
C LEU A 232 0.63 -1.10 -13.28
N LEU A 233 0.30 0.19 -13.41
CA LEU A 233 0.83 1.04 -14.47
C LEU A 233 2.36 1.12 -14.42
N TRP A 234 2.94 1.40 -13.25
CA TRP A 234 4.39 1.47 -13.07
C TRP A 234 5.06 0.09 -13.19
N MET A 235 4.39 -0.97 -12.72
CA MET A 235 4.83 -2.35 -12.91
C MET A 235 4.88 -2.72 -14.40
N GLY A 236 3.86 -2.34 -15.19
CA GLY A 236 3.82 -2.53 -16.63
C GLY A 236 4.89 -1.71 -17.36
N ALA A 237 5.11 -0.47 -16.96
CA ALA A 237 6.17 0.38 -17.51
C ALA A 237 7.57 -0.22 -17.25
N ALA A 238 7.85 -0.69 -16.04
CA ALA A 238 9.12 -1.34 -15.70
C ALA A 238 9.29 -2.71 -16.39
N ALA A 239 8.20 -3.41 -16.71
CA ALA A 239 8.24 -4.63 -17.51
C ALA A 239 8.52 -4.34 -19.00
N GLY A 240 8.34 -3.08 -19.47
CA GLY A 240 8.63 -2.62 -20.81
C GLY A 240 7.39 -2.47 -21.71
N GLN A 241 6.17 -2.40 -21.15
CA GLN A 241 4.96 -2.11 -21.93
C GLN A 241 4.94 -0.64 -22.37
N PRO A 242 5.01 -0.35 -23.69
CA PRO A 242 5.19 1.01 -24.17
C PRO A 242 4.05 1.97 -23.82
N ALA A 243 2.79 1.54 -23.90
CA ALA A 243 1.65 2.39 -23.56
C ALA A 243 1.63 2.74 -22.05
N CYS A 244 2.06 1.80 -21.18
CA CYS A 244 2.25 2.08 -19.75
C CYS A 244 3.35 3.13 -19.53
N ILE A 245 4.49 3.02 -20.21
CA ILE A 245 5.60 3.98 -20.13
C ILE A 245 5.11 5.38 -20.50
N ILE A 246 4.46 5.52 -21.63
CA ILE A 246 3.96 6.83 -22.08
C ILE A 246 2.87 7.37 -21.15
N THR A 247 2.06 6.49 -20.56
CA THR A 247 1.06 6.90 -19.56
C THR A 247 1.73 7.41 -18.28
N VAL A 248 2.81 6.76 -17.80
CA VAL A 248 3.61 7.24 -16.67
C VAL A 248 4.17 8.63 -16.96
N LEU A 249 4.73 8.85 -18.15
CA LEU A 249 5.23 10.16 -18.58
C LEU A 249 4.12 11.22 -18.60
N ARG A 250 2.93 10.85 -19.12
CA ARG A 250 1.77 11.74 -19.14
C ARG A 250 1.30 12.14 -17.73
N ASN A 251 1.23 11.18 -16.82
CA ASN A 251 0.83 11.43 -15.45
C ASN A 251 1.83 12.36 -14.77
N ASN A 252 3.13 12.11 -14.91
CA ASN A 252 4.17 12.96 -14.32
C ASN A 252 4.20 14.37 -14.95
N LEU A 253 3.95 14.50 -16.25
CA LEU A 253 3.78 15.81 -16.90
C LEU A 253 2.60 16.60 -16.28
N ARG A 254 1.47 15.92 -16.11
CA ARG A 254 0.23 16.54 -15.59
C ARG A 254 0.40 17.09 -14.18
N TYR A 255 1.17 16.42 -13.33
CA TYR A 255 1.41 16.80 -11.93
C TYR A 255 2.73 17.54 -11.71
N GLY A 256 3.56 17.69 -12.74
CA GLY A 256 4.84 18.40 -12.65
C GLY A 256 5.94 17.63 -11.90
N ASN A 257 5.89 16.30 -11.87
CA ASN A 257 6.75 15.43 -11.05
C ASN A 257 7.83 14.71 -11.86
N PHE A 258 8.47 15.35 -12.82
CA PHE A 258 9.54 14.69 -13.60
C PHE A 258 10.78 14.34 -12.77
N GLU A 259 10.95 14.98 -11.61
CA GLU A 259 12.08 14.71 -10.72
C GLU A 259 12.16 13.23 -10.28
N ILE A 260 11.02 12.56 -10.09
CA ILE A 260 11.01 11.14 -9.75
C ILE A 260 11.62 10.28 -10.88
N LEU A 261 11.37 10.65 -12.14
CA LEU A 261 11.91 9.94 -13.30
C LEU A 261 13.41 10.18 -13.45
N GLU A 262 13.83 11.44 -13.48
CA GLU A 262 15.22 11.82 -13.78
C GLU A 262 16.14 11.63 -12.57
N ASN A 263 15.75 12.11 -11.38
CA ASN A 263 16.61 12.12 -10.20
C ASN A 263 16.57 10.79 -9.43
N ASP A 264 15.36 10.22 -9.23
CA ASP A 264 15.22 9.03 -8.41
C ASP A 264 15.46 7.74 -9.22
N TYR A 265 14.92 7.67 -10.45
CA TYR A 265 15.02 6.46 -11.28
C TYR A 265 16.05 6.55 -12.42
N GLY A 266 16.62 7.73 -12.67
CA GLY A 266 17.67 7.93 -13.68
C GLY A 266 17.17 7.79 -15.12
N ILE A 267 15.87 8.01 -15.36
CA ILE A 267 15.22 7.91 -16.69
C ILE A 267 15.34 9.25 -17.39
N SER A 268 16.04 9.29 -18.54
CA SER A 268 16.29 10.54 -19.27
C SER A 268 15.12 10.91 -20.18
N LEU A 269 14.65 12.14 -20.08
CA LEU A 269 13.58 12.69 -20.92
C LEU A 269 14.08 13.59 -22.07
N ARG A 270 15.39 13.75 -22.23
CA ARG A 270 16.00 14.73 -23.18
C ARG A 270 15.57 14.50 -24.63
N GLU A 271 15.54 13.25 -25.07
CA GLU A 271 15.16 12.93 -26.45
C GLU A 271 13.68 13.19 -26.72
N LEU A 272 12.82 12.88 -25.74
CA LEU A 272 11.39 13.19 -25.81
C LEU A 272 11.16 14.71 -25.90
N VAL A 273 11.84 15.52 -25.09
CA VAL A 273 11.75 16.98 -25.16
C VAL A 273 12.20 17.48 -26.52
N ALA A 274 13.36 17.04 -27.01
CA ALA A 274 13.89 17.46 -28.30
C ALA A 274 12.99 17.04 -29.48
N PHE A 275 12.41 15.84 -29.43
CA PHE A 275 11.42 15.38 -30.42
C PHE A 275 10.17 16.27 -30.40
N ALA A 276 9.62 16.52 -29.20
CA ALA A 276 8.41 17.31 -29.04
C ALA A 276 8.57 18.75 -29.58
N GLU A 277 9.68 19.41 -29.26
CA GLU A 277 9.96 20.79 -29.70
C GLU A 277 10.18 20.92 -31.20
N ARG A 278 10.74 19.90 -31.85
CA ARG A 278 10.93 19.89 -33.31
C ARG A 278 9.64 19.59 -34.09
N THR A 279 8.77 18.80 -33.50
CA THR A 279 7.64 18.18 -34.24
C THR A 279 6.34 18.94 -34.04
N TYR A 280 6.10 19.46 -32.85
CA TYR A 280 4.81 20.08 -32.46
C TYR A 280 4.91 21.60 -32.32
N GLN A 281 3.84 22.30 -32.70
CA GLN A 281 3.78 23.76 -32.60
C GLN A 281 3.78 24.21 -31.15
N PRO A 282 4.50 25.30 -30.82
CA PRO A 282 4.47 25.88 -29.49
C PRO A 282 3.07 26.40 -29.14
N VAL A 283 2.82 26.51 -27.83
CA VAL A 283 1.57 27.12 -27.33
C VAL A 283 1.56 28.61 -27.70
N ALA A 284 0.41 29.12 -28.13
CA ALA A 284 0.28 30.56 -28.40
C ALA A 284 0.57 31.37 -27.13
N PRO A 285 1.30 32.51 -27.24
CA PRO A 285 1.72 33.29 -26.05
C PRO A 285 0.59 33.79 -25.15
N ASN A 286 -0.63 33.90 -25.70
CA ASN A 286 -1.85 34.32 -25.00
C ASN A 286 -2.80 33.18 -24.67
N ALA A 287 -2.40 31.91 -24.84
CA ALA A 287 -3.21 30.77 -24.49
C ALA A 287 -3.44 30.69 -22.97
N THR A 288 -4.67 30.40 -22.58
CA THR A 288 -5.08 30.26 -21.20
C THR A 288 -5.94 28.99 -21.00
N GLY A 289 -6.11 28.58 -19.76
CA GLY A 289 -6.98 27.45 -19.44
C GLY A 289 -6.56 26.14 -20.10
N PHE A 290 -7.49 25.51 -20.79
CA PHE A 290 -7.28 24.19 -21.43
C PHE A 290 -6.20 24.23 -22.50
N THR A 291 -6.20 25.23 -23.40
CA THR A 291 -5.25 25.34 -24.50
C THR A 291 -3.81 25.59 -24.04
N ALA A 292 -3.61 26.26 -22.90
CA ALA A 292 -2.29 26.48 -22.32
C ALA A 292 -1.60 25.16 -21.91
N LYS A 293 -2.35 24.09 -21.68
CA LYS A 293 -1.84 22.76 -21.31
C LYS A 293 -1.35 21.95 -22.52
N LEU A 294 -1.69 22.38 -23.75
CA LEU A 294 -1.31 21.70 -24.99
C LEU A 294 0.11 22.07 -25.43
N THR A 295 1.07 21.94 -24.53
CA THR A 295 2.50 22.14 -24.83
C THR A 295 2.99 21.15 -25.90
N PRO A 296 4.09 21.43 -26.61
CA PRO A 296 4.67 20.46 -27.54
C PRO A 296 4.88 19.09 -26.92
N MET A 297 5.38 19.05 -25.66
CA MET A 297 5.59 17.80 -24.93
C MET A 297 4.27 17.09 -24.61
N ALA A 298 3.22 17.80 -24.22
CA ALA A 298 1.90 17.21 -23.95
C ALA A 298 1.30 16.62 -25.23
N LYS A 299 1.43 17.29 -26.38
CA LYS A 299 0.96 16.79 -27.68
C LYS A 299 1.74 15.55 -28.11
N ALA A 300 3.08 15.57 -28.00
CA ALA A 300 3.92 14.42 -28.34
C ALA A 300 3.55 13.19 -27.50
N ILE A 301 3.48 13.34 -26.17
CA ILE A 301 3.10 12.27 -25.25
C ILE A 301 1.70 11.73 -25.56
N ASN A 302 0.71 12.62 -25.78
CA ASN A 302 -0.65 12.19 -26.06
C ASN A 302 -0.77 11.45 -27.39
N VAL A 303 -0.11 11.93 -28.46
CA VAL A 303 -0.15 11.25 -29.78
C VAL A 303 0.53 9.88 -29.70
N LEU A 304 1.71 9.81 -29.08
CA LEU A 304 2.39 8.52 -28.86
C LEU A 304 1.51 7.57 -28.05
N LEU A 305 0.88 8.05 -26.96
CA LEU A 305 -0.01 7.24 -26.15
C LEU A 305 -1.15 6.66 -26.97
N PHE A 306 -1.91 7.49 -27.68
CA PHE A 306 -3.08 7.01 -28.42
C PHE A 306 -2.73 6.12 -29.62
N LYS A 307 -1.53 6.26 -30.21
CA LYS A 307 -1.04 5.29 -31.18
C LYS A 307 -0.78 3.93 -30.54
N LEU A 308 -0.06 3.90 -29.42
CA LEU A 308 0.29 2.67 -28.71
C LEU A 308 -0.94 1.97 -28.09
N GLU A 309 -1.85 2.74 -27.48
CA GLU A 309 -3.15 2.22 -27.01
C GLU A 309 -3.96 1.61 -28.15
N GLY A 310 -4.03 2.30 -29.29
CA GLY A 310 -4.71 1.79 -30.49
C GLY A 310 -4.11 0.48 -31.00
N GLN A 311 -2.79 0.32 -30.95
CA GLN A 311 -2.12 -0.94 -31.30
C GLN A 311 -2.52 -2.08 -30.37
N VAL A 312 -2.55 -1.84 -29.04
CA VAL A 312 -3.01 -2.83 -28.04
C VAL A 312 -4.48 -3.21 -28.31
N ILE A 313 -5.36 -2.23 -28.46
CA ILE A 313 -6.80 -2.48 -28.72
C ILE A 313 -7.00 -3.32 -29.99
N MET A 314 -6.27 -3.02 -31.07
CA MET A 314 -6.37 -3.79 -32.33
C MET A 314 -5.83 -5.22 -32.21
N ARG A 315 -4.86 -5.49 -31.31
CA ARG A 315 -4.39 -6.86 -31.02
C ARG A 315 -5.37 -7.65 -30.15
N HIS A 316 -6.12 -6.95 -29.30
CA HIS A 316 -7.02 -7.55 -28.30
C HIS A 316 -8.48 -7.10 -28.47
N PRO A 317 -9.21 -7.58 -29.49
CA PRO A 317 -10.65 -7.28 -29.63
C PRO A 317 -11.49 -7.75 -28.43
N ASP A 318 -11.00 -8.74 -27.69
CA ASP A 318 -11.63 -9.26 -26.46
C ASP A 318 -11.56 -8.29 -25.26
N PHE A 319 -10.80 -7.19 -25.36
CA PHE A 319 -10.84 -6.10 -24.37
C PHE A 319 -12.08 -5.21 -24.51
N ASP A 320 -12.83 -5.31 -25.62
CA ASP A 320 -14.07 -4.56 -25.88
C ASP A 320 -13.86 -3.03 -25.76
N MET A 321 -12.79 -2.52 -26.44
CA MET A 321 -12.36 -1.11 -26.37
C MET A 321 -12.23 -0.42 -27.73
N GLU A 322 -12.82 -0.94 -28.81
CA GLU A 322 -12.74 -0.37 -30.16
C GLU A 322 -13.34 1.04 -30.24
N ASP A 323 -14.28 1.38 -29.35
CA ASP A 323 -14.82 2.73 -29.22
C ASP A 323 -13.73 3.77 -28.88
N ARG A 324 -12.63 3.35 -28.23
CA ARG A 324 -11.48 4.18 -27.86
C ARG A 324 -10.51 4.46 -29.01
N LEU A 325 -10.71 3.86 -30.18
CA LEU A 325 -9.93 4.12 -31.40
C LEU A 325 -10.29 5.49 -32.01
N LEU A 326 -9.94 6.58 -31.31
CA LEU A 326 -10.39 7.94 -31.65
C LEU A 326 -9.47 8.69 -32.63
N LEU A 327 -8.17 8.34 -32.74
CA LEU A 327 -7.26 8.97 -33.70
C LEU A 327 -7.75 8.80 -35.17
N GLY A 328 -8.30 7.64 -35.51
CA GLY A 328 -8.86 7.35 -36.81
C GLY A 328 -10.19 8.04 -37.11
N LYS A 329 -10.84 8.61 -36.07
CA LYS A 329 -12.12 9.32 -36.18
C LYS A 329 -11.95 10.85 -36.29
N ILE A 330 -10.71 11.36 -36.33
CA ILE A 330 -10.42 12.80 -36.39
C ILE A 330 -10.67 13.28 -37.84
N ASP A 331 -11.55 14.28 -37.96
CA ASP A 331 -11.71 15.08 -39.18
C ASP A 331 -10.79 16.32 -39.10
N ARG A 332 -9.71 16.32 -39.87
CA ARG A 332 -8.71 17.39 -39.89
C ARG A 332 -9.17 18.66 -40.59
N ASP A 333 -10.10 18.54 -41.53
CA ASP A 333 -10.62 19.67 -42.29
C ASP A 333 -11.50 20.55 -41.41
N TYR A 334 -12.28 19.91 -40.54
CA TYR A 334 -13.17 20.60 -39.57
C TYR A 334 -12.58 20.73 -38.17
N GLY A 335 -11.49 20.01 -37.85
CA GLY A 335 -10.90 19.98 -36.51
C GLY A 335 -11.83 19.38 -35.46
N THR A 336 -12.49 18.26 -35.81
CA THR A 336 -13.47 17.57 -34.98
C THR A 336 -13.16 16.08 -34.86
N VAL A 337 -13.76 15.44 -33.85
CA VAL A 337 -13.76 13.98 -33.68
C VAL A 337 -15.16 13.52 -33.40
N VAL A 338 -15.57 12.37 -33.92
CA VAL A 338 -16.87 11.75 -33.60
C VAL A 338 -16.69 10.84 -32.40
N LEU A 339 -17.46 11.07 -31.33
CA LEU A 339 -17.50 10.25 -30.14
C LEU A 339 -18.63 9.21 -30.19
N ASP A 340 -18.84 8.49 -29.08
CA ASP A 340 -19.83 7.39 -28.97
C ASP A 340 -21.28 7.86 -29.08
N ASP A 341 -21.54 9.14 -28.83
CA ASP A 341 -22.84 9.78 -29.05
C ASP A 341 -23.17 10.01 -30.54
N GLY A 342 -22.22 9.70 -31.42
CA GLY A 342 -22.35 9.90 -32.87
C GLY A 342 -22.25 11.36 -33.32
N LEU A 343 -21.90 12.29 -32.43
CA LEU A 343 -21.81 13.72 -32.70
C LEU A 343 -20.35 14.15 -32.91
N PRO A 344 -20.10 15.14 -33.79
CA PRO A 344 -18.79 15.74 -33.96
C PRO A 344 -18.49 16.73 -32.85
N HIS A 345 -17.41 16.50 -32.10
CA HIS A 345 -16.91 17.37 -31.04
C HIS A 345 -15.67 18.12 -31.50
N LYS A 346 -15.59 19.42 -31.17
CA LYS A 346 -14.47 20.27 -31.59
C LYS A 346 -13.21 19.94 -30.79
N LEU A 347 -12.10 19.73 -31.48
CA LEU A 347 -10.79 19.57 -30.88
C LEU A 347 -10.17 20.92 -30.52
N ALA A 348 -9.50 20.98 -29.38
CA ALA A 348 -8.77 22.16 -28.93
C ALA A 348 -7.48 22.42 -29.72
N THR A 349 -7.04 21.45 -30.51
CA THR A 349 -5.91 21.56 -31.45
C THR A 349 -6.14 20.65 -32.65
N ASN A 350 -5.57 21.04 -33.78
CA ASN A 350 -5.50 20.22 -35.01
C ASN A 350 -4.03 19.88 -35.36
N ASP A 351 -3.13 19.99 -34.41
CA ASP A 351 -1.69 19.78 -34.55
C ASP A 351 -1.33 18.31 -34.33
N PHE A 352 -1.52 17.49 -35.37
CA PHE A 352 -1.24 16.05 -35.37
C PHE A 352 -0.25 15.69 -36.52
N PRO A 353 0.97 16.27 -36.53
CA PRO A 353 1.87 16.19 -37.72
C PRO A 353 2.32 14.75 -38.02
N THR A 354 2.41 13.87 -37.02
CA THR A 354 2.91 12.49 -37.17
C THR A 354 1.79 11.46 -37.35
N VAL A 355 0.51 11.86 -37.31
CA VAL A 355 -0.62 10.95 -37.51
C VAL A 355 -0.93 10.85 -38.99
N ASP A 356 -0.75 9.68 -39.63
CA ASP A 356 -1.19 9.40 -40.99
C ASP A 356 -2.68 9.04 -40.99
N PRO A 357 -3.55 9.73 -41.74
CA PRO A 357 -4.97 9.38 -41.80
C PRO A 357 -5.25 7.98 -42.36
N GLY A 358 -4.35 7.42 -43.20
CA GLY A 358 -4.47 6.06 -43.71
C GLY A 358 -4.07 4.99 -42.67
N HIS A 359 -3.16 5.34 -41.76
CA HIS A 359 -2.58 4.44 -40.78
C HIS A 359 -2.42 5.17 -39.42
N PRO A 360 -3.53 5.59 -38.77
CA PRO A 360 -3.50 6.55 -37.63
C PRO A 360 -2.77 6.04 -36.39
N TYR A 361 -2.59 4.74 -36.27
CA TYR A 361 -1.95 4.10 -35.12
C TYR A 361 -0.52 3.63 -35.38
N GLU A 362 0.00 3.79 -36.61
CA GLU A 362 1.39 3.46 -36.90
C GLU A 362 2.33 4.55 -36.35
N LEU A 363 3.42 4.12 -35.72
CA LEU A 363 4.50 5.01 -35.32
C LEU A 363 5.34 5.38 -36.56
N THR A 364 5.82 6.61 -36.63
CA THR A 364 6.89 6.96 -37.56
C THR A 364 8.21 6.32 -37.10
N ASP A 365 9.21 6.23 -38.00
CA ASP A 365 10.53 5.68 -37.63
C ASP A 365 11.16 6.43 -36.45
N GLU A 366 10.96 7.76 -36.38
CA GLU A 366 11.48 8.59 -35.28
C GLU A 366 10.73 8.33 -33.98
N GLU A 367 9.41 8.18 -34.03
CA GLU A 367 8.59 7.81 -32.88
C GLU A 367 8.94 6.41 -32.37
N GLN A 368 9.14 5.44 -33.25
CA GLN A 368 9.55 4.09 -32.90
C GLN A 368 10.90 4.09 -32.19
N ALA A 369 11.89 4.77 -32.74
CA ALA A 369 13.22 4.89 -32.12
C ALA A 369 13.17 5.55 -30.74
N LEU A 370 12.29 6.57 -30.56
CA LEU A 370 12.07 7.22 -29.27
C LEU A 370 11.42 6.27 -28.26
N VAL A 371 10.39 5.54 -28.67
CA VAL A 371 9.71 4.56 -27.81
C VAL A 371 10.67 3.45 -27.39
N ASP A 372 11.45 2.91 -28.33
CA ASP A 372 12.44 1.86 -28.03
C ASP A 372 13.47 2.33 -26.99
N ARG A 373 13.92 3.57 -27.08
CA ARG A 373 14.82 4.14 -26.09
C ARG A 373 14.15 4.32 -24.72
N LEU A 374 12.92 4.80 -24.68
CA LEU A 374 12.18 4.93 -23.42
C LEU A 374 11.97 3.55 -22.77
N VAL A 375 11.69 2.51 -23.56
CA VAL A 375 11.62 1.13 -23.05
C VAL A 375 12.97 0.70 -22.46
N GLU A 376 14.09 0.99 -23.11
CA GLU A 376 15.43 0.71 -22.59
C GLU A 376 15.68 1.44 -21.26
N GLU A 377 15.38 2.74 -21.16
CA GLU A 377 15.55 3.55 -19.97
C GLU A 377 14.75 2.98 -18.76
N PHE A 378 13.46 2.67 -18.96
CA PHE A 378 12.61 2.12 -17.91
C PHE A 378 13.05 0.71 -17.46
N THR A 379 13.40 -0.16 -18.40
CA THR A 379 13.78 -1.55 -18.12
C THR A 379 15.18 -1.70 -17.55
N SER A 380 16.07 -0.72 -17.77
CA SER A 380 17.45 -0.71 -17.26
C SER A 380 17.61 -0.02 -15.91
N SER A 381 16.62 0.78 -15.45
CA SER A 381 16.67 1.47 -14.16
C SER A 381 16.76 0.49 -12.99
N GLY A 382 17.92 0.43 -12.35
CA GLY A 382 18.15 -0.50 -11.24
C GLY A 382 17.37 -0.13 -9.98
N HIS A 383 17.08 1.15 -9.74
CA HIS A 383 16.29 1.59 -8.58
C HIS A 383 14.80 1.27 -8.78
N LEU A 384 14.24 1.60 -9.95
CA LEU A 384 12.86 1.24 -10.29
C LEU A 384 12.66 -0.28 -10.21
N ARG A 385 13.59 -1.05 -10.77
CA ARG A 385 13.55 -2.51 -10.73
C ARG A 385 13.44 -3.06 -9.31
N ARG A 386 14.24 -2.56 -8.35
CA ARG A 386 14.17 -3.01 -6.94
C ARG A 386 12.80 -2.73 -6.32
N HIS A 387 12.20 -1.55 -6.59
CA HIS A 387 10.87 -1.20 -6.11
C HIS A 387 9.79 -2.11 -6.69
N ILE A 388 9.85 -2.40 -7.99
CA ILE A 388 8.89 -3.28 -8.64
C ILE A 388 9.04 -4.74 -8.18
N GLU A 389 10.28 -5.24 -8.02
CA GLU A 389 10.52 -6.57 -7.43
C GLU A 389 9.95 -6.66 -6.01
N PHE A 390 10.02 -5.58 -5.23
CA PHE A 390 9.41 -5.53 -3.91
C PHE A 390 7.87 -5.57 -3.98
N LEU A 391 7.24 -4.82 -4.89
CA LEU A 391 5.79 -4.90 -5.13
C LEU A 391 5.35 -6.34 -5.47
N TYR A 392 6.09 -7.03 -6.35
CA TYR A 392 5.79 -8.44 -6.67
C TYR A 392 6.01 -9.37 -5.49
N SER A 393 7.00 -9.12 -4.65
CA SER A 393 7.33 -9.98 -3.51
C SER A 393 6.38 -9.83 -2.33
N ARG A 394 5.77 -8.65 -2.15
CA ARG A 394 4.88 -8.30 -1.03
C ARG A 394 3.45 -8.06 -1.43
N GLY A 395 3.16 -8.01 -2.73
CA GLY A 395 1.87 -7.64 -3.27
C GLY A 395 1.12 -8.76 -3.97
N SER A 396 -0.17 -8.50 -4.17
CA SER A 396 -1.12 -9.32 -4.91
C SER A 396 -2.32 -8.47 -5.34
N MET A 397 -3.18 -9.02 -6.21
CA MET A 397 -4.43 -8.36 -6.60
C MET A 397 -5.42 -8.24 -5.44
N TYR A 398 -5.44 -9.22 -4.53
CA TYR A 398 -6.28 -9.21 -3.34
C TYR A 398 -5.65 -10.02 -2.21
N LEU A 399 -6.16 -9.82 -0.98
CA LEU A 399 -5.80 -10.60 0.19
C LEU A 399 -7.03 -10.84 1.07
N ALA A 400 -7.29 -12.10 1.43
CA ALA A 400 -8.23 -12.45 2.49
C ALA A 400 -7.46 -12.73 3.78
N ARG A 401 -7.65 -11.90 4.82
CA ARG A 401 -6.92 -12.03 6.09
C ARG A 401 -7.73 -11.55 7.28
N ASN A 402 -7.77 -12.35 8.34
CA ASN A 402 -8.44 -12.01 9.59
C ASN A 402 -9.87 -11.48 9.41
N ARG A 403 -10.64 -12.09 8.50
CA ARG A 403 -11.99 -11.71 8.09
C ARG A 403 -12.07 -10.39 7.32
N ASN A 404 -10.97 -9.86 6.84
CA ASN A 404 -10.97 -8.73 5.90
C ASN A 404 -10.62 -9.25 4.51
N LEU A 405 -11.36 -8.80 3.51
CA LEU A 405 -11.06 -8.98 2.09
C LEU A 405 -10.53 -7.64 1.56
N LEU A 406 -9.27 -7.63 1.17
CA LEU A 406 -8.55 -6.45 0.72
C LEU A 406 -8.36 -6.53 -0.79
N PHE A 407 -8.72 -5.48 -1.51
CA PHE A 407 -8.37 -5.26 -2.92
C PHE A 407 -8.53 -3.76 -3.22
N HIS A 408 -7.82 -3.27 -4.22
CA HIS A 408 -7.76 -1.83 -4.43
C HIS A 408 -9.05 -1.25 -5.00
N GLY A 409 -9.51 -1.71 -6.18
CA GLY A 409 -10.62 -1.11 -6.92
C GLY A 409 -11.95 -1.85 -6.73
N CYS A 410 -12.19 -2.91 -7.49
CA CYS A 410 -13.48 -3.60 -7.52
C CYS A 410 -13.37 -5.11 -7.80
N VAL A 411 -14.46 -5.82 -7.59
CA VAL A 411 -14.73 -7.12 -8.23
C VAL A 411 -15.78 -6.86 -9.31
N PRO A 412 -15.45 -6.92 -10.62
CA PRO A 412 -16.37 -6.51 -11.67
C PRO A 412 -17.72 -7.22 -11.64
N MET A 413 -18.80 -6.44 -11.79
CA MET A 413 -20.18 -6.93 -11.65
C MET A 413 -21.06 -6.50 -12.83
N ASN A 414 -22.11 -7.27 -13.08
CA ASN A 414 -23.22 -6.89 -13.95
C ASN A 414 -24.26 -6.10 -13.14
N GLU A 415 -25.14 -5.36 -13.82
CA GLU A 415 -26.21 -4.55 -13.19
C GLU A 415 -27.18 -5.40 -12.32
N ASP A 416 -27.31 -6.69 -12.61
CA ASP A 416 -28.14 -7.63 -11.87
C ASP A 416 -27.50 -8.19 -10.58
N GLY A 417 -26.27 -7.76 -10.25
CA GLY A 417 -25.53 -8.19 -9.08
C GLY A 417 -24.75 -9.50 -9.25
N THR A 418 -24.72 -10.09 -10.44
CA THR A 418 -23.86 -11.23 -10.75
C THR A 418 -22.43 -10.78 -11.09
N PHE A 419 -21.42 -11.65 -10.94
CA PHE A 419 -20.06 -11.34 -11.32
C PHE A 419 -19.91 -11.22 -12.85
N SER A 420 -19.33 -10.12 -13.31
CA SER A 420 -19.07 -9.93 -14.73
C SER A 420 -17.96 -10.86 -15.21
N SER A 421 -18.16 -11.44 -16.39
CA SER A 421 -17.17 -12.33 -17.02
C SER A 421 -16.28 -11.56 -18.00
N MET A 422 -15.00 -11.95 -18.07
CA MET A 422 -14.00 -11.46 -18.99
C MET A 422 -13.34 -12.60 -19.76
N SER A 423 -13.09 -12.42 -21.05
CA SER A 423 -12.28 -13.34 -21.83
C SER A 423 -10.79 -13.18 -21.46
N CYS A 424 -10.20 -14.20 -20.88
CA CYS A 424 -8.83 -14.20 -20.40
C CYS A 424 -8.04 -15.21 -21.25
N LEU A 425 -7.39 -14.73 -22.30
CA LEU A 425 -6.65 -15.57 -23.26
C LEU A 425 -7.50 -16.77 -23.76
N GLY A 426 -8.75 -16.48 -24.15
CA GLY A 426 -9.69 -17.47 -24.67
C GLY A 426 -10.46 -18.27 -23.63
N THR A 427 -10.26 -18.02 -22.32
CA THR A 427 -11.02 -18.63 -21.23
C THR A 427 -11.86 -17.58 -20.51
N TRP A 428 -13.17 -17.83 -20.35
CA TRP A 428 -14.05 -16.93 -19.60
C TRP A 428 -13.87 -17.12 -18.11
N ARG A 429 -13.60 -16.00 -17.40
CA ARG A 429 -13.40 -15.98 -15.94
C ARG A 429 -14.22 -14.86 -15.31
N SER A 430 -14.59 -15.03 -14.02
CA SER A 430 -15.34 -14.04 -13.24
C SER A 430 -15.00 -14.16 -11.76
N GLY A 431 -15.39 -13.18 -10.97
CA GLY A 431 -15.21 -13.18 -9.53
C GLY A 431 -13.75 -13.43 -9.11
N ARG A 432 -13.55 -14.33 -8.17
CA ARG A 432 -12.22 -14.68 -7.66
C ARG A 432 -11.30 -15.25 -8.73
N ASP A 433 -11.79 -16.15 -9.59
CA ASP A 433 -10.98 -16.77 -10.66
C ASP A 433 -10.42 -15.71 -11.64
N TYR A 434 -11.16 -14.62 -11.85
CA TYR A 434 -10.68 -13.50 -12.66
C TYR A 434 -9.59 -12.70 -11.94
N LEU A 435 -9.71 -12.41 -10.66
CA LEU A 435 -8.66 -11.73 -9.89
C LEU A 435 -7.39 -12.60 -9.78
N ASP A 436 -7.55 -13.92 -9.60
CA ASP A 436 -6.43 -14.89 -9.61
C ASP A 436 -5.69 -14.85 -10.97
N PHE A 437 -6.42 -14.78 -12.08
CA PHE A 437 -5.82 -14.59 -13.41
C PHE A 437 -5.09 -13.25 -13.52
N CYS A 438 -5.67 -12.15 -13.03
CA CYS A 438 -5.03 -10.82 -13.09
C CYS A 438 -3.71 -10.79 -12.30
N ASP A 439 -3.64 -11.48 -11.15
CA ASP A 439 -2.39 -11.64 -10.39
C ASP A 439 -1.35 -12.46 -11.19
N GLU A 440 -1.77 -13.58 -11.78
CA GLU A 440 -0.88 -14.46 -12.55
C GLU A 440 -0.33 -13.78 -13.80
N ILE A 441 -1.18 -13.08 -14.57
CA ILE A 441 -0.77 -12.40 -15.80
C ILE A 441 0.19 -11.24 -15.52
N ALA A 442 -0.02 -10.49 -14.42
CA ALA A 442 0.90 -9.44 -14.00
C ALA A 442 2.28 -10.02 -13.65
N ARG A 443 2.32 -11.15 -12.94
CA ARG A 443 3.59 -11.85 -12.63
C ARG A 443 4.23 -12.45 -13.87
N ARG A 444 3.46 -12.92 -14.85
CA ARG A 444 3.96 -13.41 -16.15
C ARG A 444 4.59 -12.27 -16.94
N ALA A 445 3.94 -11.09 -16.99
CA ALA A 445 4.49 -9.90 -17.65
C ALA A 445 5.88 -9.53 -17.14
N TRP A 446 6.10 -9.63 -15.83
CA TRP A 446 7.41 -9.37 -15.23
C TRP A 446 8.47 -10.42 -15.59
N ARG A 447 8.09 -11.70 -15.57
CA ARG A 447 9.03 -12.80 -15.78
C ARG A 447 9.35 -13.06 -17.24
N GLU A 448 8.33 -13.06 -18.10
CA GLU A 448 8.39 -13.54 -19.49
C GLU A 448 8.42 -12.41 -20.50
N ARG A 449 7.79 -11.27 -20.19
CA ARG A 449 7.70 -10.07 -21.05
C ARG A 449 7.15 -10.39 -22.44
N ASP A 450 6.26 -11.36 -22.56
CA ASP A 450 5.56 -11.66 -23.79
C ASP A 450 4.48 -10.61 -24.10
N GLU A 451 4.12 -10.45 -25.36
CA GLU A 451 3.23 -9.40 -25.84
C GLU A 451 1.87 -9.42 -25.14
N ASP A 452 1.24 -10.61 -25.04
CA ASP A 452 -0.08 -10.75 -24.40
C ASP A 452 -0.05 -10.29 -22.94
N SER A 453 0.94 -10.75 -22.16
CA SER A 453 1.03 -10.40 -20.74
C SER A 453 1.36 -8.92 -20.52
N LEU A 454 2.18 -8.30 -21.39
CA LEU A 454 2.46 -6.87 -21.37
C LEU A 454 1.21 -6.05 -21.70
N ASP A 455 0.44 -6.45 -22.71
CA ASP A 455 -0.79 -5.77 -23.10
C ASP A 455 -1.87 -5.86 -22.01
N TRP A 456 -1.91 -6.98 -21.28
CA TRP A 456 -2.75 -7.10 -20.09
C TRP A 456 -2.37 -6.13 -18.98
N MET A 457 -1.08 -5.77 -18.79
CA MET A 457 -0.69 -4.73 -17.81
C MET A 457 -1.30 -3.38 -18.16
N TRP A 458 -1.35 -3.01 -19.44
CA TRP A 458 -2.04 -1.81 -19.88
C TRP A 458 -3.56 -1.90 -19.65
N TYR A 459 -4.17 -3.07 -19.94
CA TYR A 459 -5.60 -3.27 -19.69
C TYR A 459 -5.94 -3.15 -18.19
N LEU A 460 -5.12 -3.71 -17.32
CA LEU A 460 -5.31 -3.60 -15.86
C LEU A 460 -5.26 -2.15 -15.36
N TRP A 461 -4.55 -1.27 -16.06
CA TRP A 461 -4.55 0.16 -15.78
C TRP A 461 -5.87 0.84 -16.18
N ILE A 462 -6.43 0.56 -17.34
CA ILE A 462 -7.45 1.40 -18.01
C ILE A 462 -8.78 0.68 -18.30
N GLY A 463 -8.80 -0.65 -18.30
CA GLY A 463 -9.96 -1.44 -18.72
C GLY A 463 -11.19 -1.23 -17.82
N MET A 464 -12.37 -1.15 -18.43
CA MET A 464 -13.64 -1.00 -17.72
C MET A 464 -13.89 -2.15 -16.72
N LYS A 465 -13.51 -3.38 -17.09
CA LYS A 465 -13.61 -4.56 -16.23
C LYS A 465 -12.32 -4.87 -15.48
N SER A 466 -11.37 -3.93 -15.41
CA SER A 466 -10.18 -4.11 -14.59
C SER A 466 -10.52 -4.11 -13.11
N PRO A 467 -10.11 -5.13 -12.33
CA PRO A 467 -10.33 -5.12 -10.87
C PRO A 467 -9.61 -3.99 -10.15
N ALA A 468 -8.58 -3.42 -10.77
CA ALA A 468 -7.84 -2.31 -10.19
C ALA A 468 -8.45 -0.94 -10.50
N SER A 469 -9.21 -0.80 -11.62
CA SER A 469 -9.76 0.47 -12.09
C SER A 469 -11.30 0.49 -12.07
N GLY A 470 -11.96 -0.43 -12.76
CA GLY A 470 -13.42 -0.51 -12.84
C GLY A 470 -14.09 0.75 -13.40
N ARG A 471 -13.45 1.43 -14.37
CA ARG A 471 -14.02 2.61 -15.01
C ARG A 471 -13.59 2.74 -16.47
N LEU A 472 -14.45 3.33 -17.28
CA LEU A 472 -14.12 3.71 -18.65
C LEU A 472 -13.33 5.02 -18.64
N VAL A 473 -12.02 4.94 -18.84
CA VAL A 473 -11.14 6.12 -18.78
C VAL A 473 -11.19 6.90 -20.09
N LYS A 474 -11.51 8.20 -20.01
CA LYS A 474 -11.66 9.10 -21.17
C LYS A 474 -10.43 9.99 -21.36
N THR A 475 -9.28 9.37 -21.57
CA THR A 475 -7.98 10.06 -21.69
C THR A 475 -7.94 11.00 -22.90
N PHE A 476 -8.45 10.57 -24.06
CA PHE A 476 -8.47 11.37 -25.28
C PHE A 476 -9.34 12.62 -25.13
N GLU A 477 -10.58 12.46 -24.64
CA GLU A 477 -11.53 13.55 -24.45
C GLU A 477 -10.96 14.59 -23.49
N ARG A 478 -10.41 14.15 -22.36
CA ARG A 478 -9.76 15.02 -21.35
C ARG A 478 -8.49 15.71 -21.86
N SER A 479 -7.90 15.19 -22.95
CA SER A 479 -6.67 15.76 -23.53
C SER A 479 -6.96 16.76 -24.65
N TYR A 480 -8.04 16.58 -25.39
CA TYR A 480 -8.28 17.31 -26.64
C TYR A 480 -9.63 18.01 -26.77
N ILE A 481 -10.59 17.75 -25.88
CA ILE A 481 -11.93 18.35 -25.93
C ILE A 481 -12.15 19.23 -24.70
N ASP A 482 -12.34 20.53 -24.90
CA ASP A 482 -12.60 21.49 -23.83
C ASP A 482 -14.11 21.56 -23.51
N ASP A 483 -14.70 20.39 -23.23
CA ASP A 483 -16.09 20.24 -22.80
C ASP A 483 -16.18 19.18 -21.69
N PRO A 484 -16.41 19.61 -20.43
CA PRO A 484 -16.51 18.69 -19.30
C PRO A 484 -17.61 17.62 -19.43
N SER A 485 -18.64 17.84 -20.25
CA SER A 485 -19.68 16.82 -20.47
C SER A 485 -19.13 15.55 -21.15
N CYS A 486 -18.07 15.68 -21.96
CA CYS A 486 -17.37 14.57 -22.59
C CYS A 486 -16.43 13.81 -21.64
N TRP A 487 -16.19 14.32 -20.42
CA TRP A 487 -15.21 13.77 -19.47
C TRP A 487 -15.80 12.82 -18.46
N VAL A 488 -17.12 12.56 -18.53
CA VAL A 488 -17.79 11.63 -17.62
C VAL A 488 -17.31 10.21 -17.90
N GLU A 489 -16.75 9.56 -16.88
CA GLU A 489 -16.21 8.21 -16.94
C GLU A 489 -17.22 7.25 -16.27
N PRO A 490 -17.95 6.42 -17.02
CA PRO A 490 -18.80 5.39 -16.45
C PRO A 490 -17.99 4.44 -15.54
N MET A 491 -18.59 4.02 -14.44
CA MET A 491 -17.98 3.10 -13.48
C MET A 491 -18.67 1.74 -13.53
N ASP A 492 -17.94 0.70 -13.13
CA ASP A 492 -18.50 -0.64 -12.95
C ASP A 492 -19.66 -0.63 -11.96
N PRO A 493 -20.74 -1.41 -12.19
CA PRO A 493 -21.87 -1.51 -11.26
C PRO A 493 -21.49 -1.85 -9.82
N TYR A 494 -20.33 -2.48 -9.59
CA TYR A 494 -19.78 -2.75 -8.26
C TYR A 494 -19.88 -1.54 -7.32
N PHE A 495 -19.50 -0.34 -7.77
CA PHE A 495 -19.41 0.85 -6.93
C PHE A 495 -20.78 1.32 -6.41
N GLU A 496 -21.85 1.00 -7.11
CA GLU A 496 -23.21 1.29 -6.68
C GLU A 496 -23.83 0.11 -5.92
N LEU A 497 -23.66 -1.11 -6.42
CA LEU A 497 -24.26 -2.32 -5.85
C LEU A 497 -23.73 -2.66 -4.45
N THR A 498 -22.48 -2.37 -4.17
CA THR A 498 -21.84 -2.64 -2.85
C THR A 498 -22.31 -1.71 -1.73
N LYS A 499 -23.25 -0.81 -1.98
CA LYS A 499 -24.01 -0.15 -0.92
C LYS A 499 -24.98 -1.11 -0.22
N ASP A 500 -25.30 -2.24 -0.84
CA ASP A 500 -26.12 -3.32 -0.28
C ASP A 500 -25.25 -4.35 0.46
N GLU A 501 -25.64 -4.68 1.70
CA GLU A 501 -24.97 -5.66 2.55
C GLU A 501 -24.96 -7.07 1.93
N ALA A 502 -26.04 -7.47 1.25
CA ALA A 502 -26.16 -8.79 0.63
C ALA A 502 -25.16 -8.98 -0.53
N ILE A 503 -24.90 -7.94 -1.29
CA ILE A 503 -23.88 -7.95 -2.35
C ILE A 503 -22.47 -8.09 -1.74
N CYS A 504 -22.17 -7.35 -0.70
CA CYS A 504 -20.89 -7.47 0.01
C CYS A 504 -20.70 -8.89 0.57
N ASP A 505 -21.75 -9.47 1.18
CA ASP A 505 -21.71 -10.85 1.70
C ASP A 505 -21.51 -11.86 0.56
N ALA A 506 -22.12 -11.67 -0.62
CA ALA A 506 -21.92 -12.52 -1.79
C ALA A 506 -20.48 -12.45 -2.31
N ILE A 507 -19.89 -11.24 -2.38
CA ILE A 507 -18.49 -11.07 -2.75
C ILE A 507 -17.59 -11.78 -1.74
N MET A 508 -17.76 -11.58 -0.43
CA MET A 508 -16.96 -12.25 0.59
C MET A 508 -17.06 -13.78 0.50
N ALA A 509 -18.26 -14.31 0.23
CA ALA A 509 -18.48 -15.75 0.06
C ALA A 509 -17.72 -16.30 -1.16
N GLU A 510 -17.65 -15.59 -2.27
CA GLU A 510 -16.87 -15.95 -3.47
C GLU A 510 -15.38 -16.14 -3.13
N PHE A 511 -14.85 -15.34 -2.22
CA PHE A 511 -13.48 -15.47 -1.73
C PHE A 511 -13.32 -16.45 -0.56
N GLY A 512 -14.35 -17.25 -0.28
CA GLY A 512 -14.32 -18.31 0.75
C GLY A 512 -14.43 -17.80 2.19
N MET A 513 -14.90 -16.58 2.39
CA MET A 513 -15.07 -16.02 3.73
C MET A 513 -16.42 -16.43 4.34
N PRO A 514 -16.50 -16.58 5.66
CA PRO A 514 -17.76 -16.91 6.33
C PRO A 514 -18.81 -15.81 6.16
N SER A 515 -20.05 -16.18 5.80
CA SER A 515 -21.18 -15.27 5.71
C SER A 515 -21.45 -14.54 7.03
N GLY A 516 -21.92 -13.30 6.93
CA GLY A 516 -22.35 -12.50 8.08
C GLY A 516 -21.23 -11.96 8.97
N SER A 517 -19.96 -12.10 8.57
CA SER A 517 -18.83 -11.60 9.36
C SER A 517 -17.69 -11.13 8.47
N GLY A 518 -17.03 -10.03 8.83
CA GLY A 518 -15.89 -9.50 8.10
C GLY A 518 -16.22 -8.25 7.31
N HIS A 519 -15.19 -7.73 6.64
CA HIS A 519 -15.25 -6.47 5.93
C HIS A 519 -14.54 -6.57 4.60
N ILE A 520 -15.08 -5.94 3.57
CA ILE A 520 -14.33 -5.57 2.36
C ILE A 520 -13.64 -4.25 2.66
N VAL A 521 -12.34 -4.16 2.36
CA VAL A 521 -11.55 -2.93 2.52
C VAL A 521 -10.96 -2.58 1.17
N ASN A 522 -11.34 -1.44 0.62
CA ASN A 522 -10.79 -0.96 -0.65
C ASN A 522 -10.45 0.54 -0.62
N GLY A 523 -9.73 1.00 -1.66
CA GLY A 523 -9.33 2.37 -1.93
C GLY A 523 -9.94 2.90 -3.22
N HIS A 524 -9.09 3.50 -4.08
CA HIS A 524 -9.34 3.88 -5.46
C HIS A 524 -10.35 5.03 -5.69
N THR A 525 -11.44 5.07 -4.93
CA THR A 525 -12.49 6.07 -5.09
C THR A 525 -12.51 6.97 -3.87
N PRO A 526 -12.00 8.22 -3.97
CA PRO A 526 -11.97 9.13 -2.84
C PRO A 526 -13.36 9.36 -2.25
N VAL A 527 -13.46 9.28 -0.92
CA VAL A 527 -14.72 9.53 -0.20
C VAL A 527 -14.94 11.04 -0.10
N HIS A 528 -15.99 11.54 -0.73
CA HIS A 528 -16.35 12.96 -0.72
C HIS A 528 -17.15 13.32 0.54
N THR A 529 -16.49 13.41 1.69
CA THR A 529 -17.17 13.70 2.96
C THR A 529 -17.83 15.08 2.98
N ALA A 530 -17.26 16.05 2.25
CA ALA A 530 -17.87 17.37 2.06
C ALA A 530 -19.23 17.30 1.34
N GLU A 531 -19.48 16.26 0.54
CA GLU A 531 -20.73 15.98 -0.16
C GLU A 531 -21.64 15.00 0.62
N GLY A 532 -21.24 14.60 1.83
CA GLY A 532 -22.00 13.72 2.72
C GLY A 532 -21.75 12.22 2.53
N GLU A 533 -20.77 11.82 1.71
CA GLU A 533 -20.38 10.42 1.61
C GLU A 533 -19.73 9.91 2.90
N ARG A 534 -19.89 8.61 3.15
CA ARG A 534 -19.29 7.94 4.31
C ARG A 534 -18.34 6.83 3.88
N PRO A 535 -17.20 6.67 4.57
CA PRO A 535 -16.24 5.60 4.31
C PRO A 535 -16.76 4.22 4.73
N ILE A 536 -17.62 4.17 5.75
CA ILE A 536 -18.23 2.94 6.27
C ILE A 536 -19.60 2.79 5.61
N ARG A 537 -19.77 1.75 4.79
CA ARG A 537 -20.95 1.49 3.96
C ARG A 537 -21.51 0.10 4.25
N ALA A 538 -22.72 -0.22 3.77
CA ALA A 538 -23.37 -1.53 3.88
C ALA A 538 -23.30 -2.10 5.32
N ASN A 539 -23.74 -1.33 6.32
CA ASN A 539 -23.69 -1.70 7.74
C ASN A 539 -22.29 -2.16 8.22
N GLY A 540 -21.22 -1.58 7.66
CA GLY A 540 -19.84 -1.91 7.99
C GLY A 540 -19.26 -3.07 7.18
N ARG A 541 -19.97 -3.63 6.19
CA ARG A 541 -19.45 -4.65 5.29
C ARG A 541 -18.41 -4.11 4.33
N LEU A 542 -18.55 -2.86 3.90
CA LEU A 542 -17.62 -2.17 3.02
C LEU A 542 -16.99 -0.97 3.71
N LEU A 543 -15.68 -0.91 3.66
CA LEU A 543 -14.83 0.16 4.18
C LEU A 543 -14.02 0.74 3.02
N VAL A 544 -14.37 1.94 2.56
CA VAL A 544 -13.61 2.67 1.55
C VAL A 544 -12.63 3.59 2.28
N ILE A 545 -11.32 3.28 2.19
CA ILE A 545 -10.30 3.99 2.95
C ILE A 545 -9.47 4.97 2.13
N ASP A 546 -9.89 5.26 0.88
CA ASP A 546 -9.34 6.38 0.12
C ASP A 546 -9.87 7.70 0.69
N GLY A 547 -9.06 8.39 1.45
CA GLY A 547 -9.35 9.68 2.04
C GLY A 547 -8.75 10.86 1.26
N GLY A 548 -8.11 10.60 0.12
CA GLY A 548 -7.46 11.60 -0.71
C GLY A 548 -6.22 12.20 -0.04
N PHE A 549 -5.18 11.39 0.21
CA PHE A 549 -3.88 11.88 0.70
C PHE A 549 -3.32 13.00 -0.17
N CYS A 550 -3.53 12.93 -1.48
CA CYS A 550 -3.11 13.96 -2.42
C CYS A 550 -3.81 15.30 -2.12
N SER A 551 -3.02 16.34 -1.89
CA SER A 551 -3.49 17.70 -1.56
C SER A 551 -4.51 18.27 -2.56
N ALA A 552 -4.45 17.85 -3.83
CA ALA A 552 -5.41 18.24 -4.86
C ALA A 552 -6.85 17.77 -4.57
N TYR A 553 -7.06 16.76 -3.72
CA TYR A 553 -8.38 16.24 -3.36
C TYR A 553 -8.96 16.84 -2.08
N HIS A 554 -8.14 17.42 -1.19
CA HIS A 554 -8.58 17.96 0.10
C HIS A 554 -9.81 18.87 0.03
N PRO A 555 -10.00 19.75 -0.99
CA PRO A 555 -11.19 20.57 -1.10
C PRO A 555 -12.49 19.77 -1.29
N LYS A 556 -12.41 18.55 -1.84
CA LYS A 556 -13.56 17.66 -2.10
C LYS A 556 -13.74 16.61 -1.00
N THR A 557 -12.64 16.02 -0.54
CA THR A 557 -12.67 15.01 0.51
C THR A 557 -12.90 15.59 1.89
N GLY A 558 -12.52 16.84 2.14
CA GLY A 558 -12.61 17.50 3.45
C GLY A 558 -11.64 16.96 4.50
N ILE A 559 -10.83 15.96 4.14
CA ILE A 559 -9.81 15.31 4.97
C ILE A 559 -8.57 14.99 4.13
N ALA A 560 -7.50 14.54 4.78
CA ALA A 560 -6.23 14.22 4.15
C ALA A 560 -5.80 12.75 4.31
N GLY A 561 -6.73 11.84 4.37
CA GLY A 561 -6.48 10.41 4.40
C GLY A 561 -7.22 9.67 5.51
N TYR A 562 -7.35 8.35 5.35
CA TYR A 562 -7.86 7.43 6.36
C TYR A 562 -6.81 6.43 6.81
N THR A 563 -6.88 6.01 8.07
CA THR A 563 -6.27 4.76 8.54
C THR A 563 -7.34 3.91 9.22
N LEU A 564 -7.55 2.71 8.71
CA LEU A 564 -8.32 1.69 9.41
C LEU A 564 -7.39 0.96 10.38
N ILE A 565 -7.83 0.79 11.64
CA ILE A 565 -7.08 0.10 12.69
C ILE A 565 -7.91 -1.07 13.18
N SER A 566 -7.40 -2.29 12.99
CA SER A 566 -7.99 -3.53 13.51
C SER A 566 -7.16 -4.06 14.67
N SER A 567 -7.73 -4.14 15.85
CA SER A 567 -7.05 -4.54 17.08
C SER A 567 -7.81 -5.64 17.82
N SER A 568 -7.30 -6.05 18.99
CA SER A 568 -8.00 -6.98 19.87
C SER A 568 -9.33 -6.46 20.41
N ARG A 569 -9.59 -5.15 20.32
CA ARG A 569 -10.81 -4.48 20.79
C ARG A 569 -11.83 -4.23 19.66
N GLY A 570 -11.51 -4.62 18.42
CA GLY A 570 -12.33 -4.40 17.24
C GLY A 570 -11.70 -3.46 16.25
N CYS A 571 -12.54 -2.86 15.38
CA CYS A 571 -12.10 -1.98 14.30
C CYS A 571 -12.50 -0.53 14.56
N ARG A 572 -11.64 0.39 14.14
CA ARG A 572 -11.88 1.83 14.15
C ARG A 572 -11.25 2.49 12.94
N LEU A 573 -11.90 3.50 12.41
CA LEU A 573 -11.40 4.31 11.32
C LEU A 573 -10.94 5.66 11.86
N LYS A 574 -9.73 6.08 11.49
CA LYS A 574 -9.21 7.42 11.76
C LYS A 574 -9.22 8.25 10.49
N ALA A 575 -9.87 9.39 10.53
CA ALA A 575 -9.84 10.41 9.48
C ALA A 575 -8.81 11.47 9.86
N HIS A 576 -7.79 11.65 9.03
CA HIS A 576 -6.69 12.56 9.28
C HIS A 576 -6.93 13.93 8.64
N GLN A 577 -6.63 14.99 9.36
CA GLN A 577 -6.53 16.34 8.80
C GLN A 577 -5.21 16.51 8.03
N ALA A 578 -5.09 17.57 7.24
CA ALA A 578 -3.88 17.85 6.49
C ALA A 578 -2.66 17.97 7.41
N PHE A 579 -1.58 17.29 7.02
CA PHE A 579 -0.29 17.39 7.71
C PHE A 579 0.35 18.77 7.44
N GLU A 580 0.81 19.44 8.48
CA GLU A 580 1.40 20.75 8.33
C GLU A 580 2.85 20.65 7.84
N SER A 581 3.75 20.15 8.67
CA SER A 581 5.15 19.86 8.33
C SER A 581 5.88 19.15 9.47
N VAL A 582 6.97 18.49 9.16
CA VAL A 582 7.89 17.91 10.16
C VAL A 582 8.45 18.98 11.10
N GLU A 583 8.76 20.18 10.57
CA GLU A 583 9.24 21.30 11.38
C GLU A 583 8.22 21.73 12.45
N ALA A 584 6.93 21.78 12.10
CA ALA A 584 5.87 22.10 13.06
C ALA A 584 5.75 21.05 14.17
N VAL A 585 5.89 19.77 13.82
CA VAL A 585 5.93 18.68 14.81
C VAL A 585 7.10 18.85 15.77
N LEU A 586 8.31 19.07 15.24
CA LEU A 586 9.52 19.18 16.04
C LEU A 586 9.53 20.40 16.96
N THR A 587 9.03 21.55 16.50
CA THR A 587 9.13 22.83 17.21
C THR A 587 7.95 23.14 18.11
N ARG A 588 6.75 22.66 17.77
CA ARG A 588 5.50 22.99 18.46
C ARG A 588 4.71 21.76 18.91
N ASN A 589 5.24 20.55 18.75
CA ASN A 589 4.55 19.28 18.97
C ASN A 589 3.21 19.20 18.23
N ALA A 590 3.14 19.78 17.01
CA ALA A 590 1.95 19.81 16.17
C ALA A 590 1.72 18.43 15.52
N ASP A 591 0.95 17.57 16.20
CA ASP A 591 0.56 16.25 15.64
C ASP A 591 -0.63 16.40 14.68
N ILE A 592 -0.84 15.42 13.78
CA ILE A 592 -2.02 15.38 12.93
C ILE A 592 -3.27 15.22 13.79
N VAL A 593 -4.21 16.14 13.64
CA VAL A 593 -5.54 16.00 14.25
C VAL A 593 -6.29 14.91 13.52
N SER A 594 -6.85 13.95 14.26
CA SER A 594 -7.58 12.83 13.69
C SER A 594 -8.90 12.60 14.42
N GLU A 595 -9.97 12.43 13.67
CA GLU A 595 -11.26 11.98 14.19
C GLU A 595 -11.33 10.45 14.15
N THR A 596 -11.92 9.85 15.19
CA THR A 596 -12.01 8.39 15.30
C THR A 596 -13.46 7.93 15.31
N ASP A 597 -13.82 7.10 14.33
CA ASP A 597 -15.09 6.38 14.27
C ASP A 597 -14.89 4.90 14.65
N ARG A 598 -15.63 4.43 15.65
CA ARG A 598 -15.60 3.02 16.12
C ARG A 598 -16.85 2.32 15.64
N PHE A 599 -16.72 1.33 14.79
CA PHE A 599 -17.86 0.67 14.14
C PHE A 599 -17.98 -0.84 14.40
N ASP A 600 -16.89 -1.55 14.66
CA ASP A 600 -16.90 -2.99 14.98
C ASP A 600 -16.25 -3.19 16.34
N VAL A 601 -17.00 -2.88 17.41
CA VAL A 601 -16.52 -3.04 18.79
C VAL A 601 -16.71 -4.49 19.23
N ALA A 602 -15.60 -5.15 19.56
CA ALA A 602 -15.65 -6.53 20.01
C ALA A 602 -16.24 -6.62 21.43
N GLU A 603 -17.30 -7.41 21.61
CA GLU A 603 -17.91 -7.69 22.92
C GLU A 603 -16.91 -8.30 23.90
N ARG A 604 -16.07 -9.21 23.42
CA ARG A 604 -14.92 -9.75 24.11
C ARG A 604 -13.63 -9.44 23.38
N ARG A 605 -12.53 -9.31 24.10
CA ARG A 605 -11.23 -9.09 23.51
C ARG A 605 -10.88 -10.21 22.51
N ARG A 606 -10.58 -9.88 21.25
CA ARG A 606 -10.13 -10.84 20.25
C ARG A 606 -8.73 -11.34 20.60
N MET A 607 -8.54 -12.64 20.58
CA MET A 607 -7.28 -13.30 20.89
C MET A 607 -6.61 -13.79 19.60
N VAL A 608 -5.34 -14.20 19.68
CA VAL A 608 -4.66 -14.87 18.55
C VAL A 608 -5.45 -16.08 18.07
N SER A 609 -6.09 -16.82 18.98
CA SER A 609 -6.96 -17.94 18.63
C SER A 609 -8.12 -17.60 17.70
N ASP A 610 -8.52 -16.33 17.63
CA ASP A 610 -9.63 -15.86 16.77
C ASP A 610 -9.15 -15.38 15.38
N THR A 611 -7.85 -15.53 15.07
CA THR A 611 -7.19 -15.07 13.83
C THR A 611 -6.77 -16.23 12.94
N ASP A 612 -6.40 -15.94 11.69
CA ASP A 612 -5.85 -16.92 10.75
C ASP A 612 -4.54 -17.53 11.28
N THR A 613 -3.70 -16.72 11.94
CA THR A 613 -2.52 -17.21 12.66
C THR A 613 -2.92 -18.24 13.73
N GLY A 614 -4.04 -18.04 14.42
CA GLY A 614 -4.56 -19.00 15.39
C GLY A 614 -5.03 -20.30 14.74
N VAL A 615 -5.55 -20.27 13.52
CA VAL A 615 -5.86 -21.48 12.73
C VAL A 615 -4.57 -22.25 12.45
N GLN A 616 -3.55 -21.58 11.91
CA GLN A 616 -2.25 -22.19 11.62
C GLN A 616 -1.58 -22.78 12.87
N ILE A 617 -1.63 -22.08 14.00
CA ILE A 617 -1.09 -22.58 15.28
C ILE A 617 -1.85 -23.84 15.73
N ARG A 618 -3.16 -23.93 15.59
CA ARG A 618 -3.92 -25.15 15.93
C ARG A 618 -3.55 -26.33 15.03
N GLU A 619 -3.31 -26.09 13.74
CA GLU A 619 -2.81 -27.11 12.81
C GLU A 619 -1.42 -27.60 13.25
N GLN A 620 -0.48 -26.70 13.55
CA GLN A 620 0.83 -27.06 14.08
C GLN A 620 0.75 -27.88 15.38
N ILE A 621 -0.13 -27.48 16.31
CA ILE A 621 -0.36 -28.26 17.54
C ILE A 621 -0.90 -29.66 17.22
N SER A 622 -1.78 -29.80 16.22
CA SER A 622 -2.29 -31.09 15.77
C SER A 622 -1.18 -31.98 15.22
N ASP A 623 -0.31 -31.42 14.38
CA ASP A 623 0.84 -32.13 13.81
C ASP A 623 1.85 -32.54 14.89
N LEU A 624 2.14 -31.68 15.83
CA LEU A 624 3.02 -31.99 16.97
C LEU A 624 2.43 -33.08 17.87
N ARG A 625 1.12 -33.12 18.07
CA ARG A 625 0.45 -34.21 18.78
C ARG A 625 0.56 -35.54 18.04
N ALA A 626 0.45 -35.53 16.71
CA ALA A 626 0.65 -36.73 15.90
C ALA A 626 2.13 -37.21 15.98
N LEU A 627 3.11 -36.32 15.97
CA LEU A 627 4.52 -36.64 16.17
C LEU A 627 4.75 -37.23 17.57
N LEU A 628 4.16 -36.64 18.60
CA LEU A 628 4.25 -37.13 19.98
C LEU A 628 3.73 -38.57 20.10
N GLU A 629 2.59 -38.85 19.46
CA GLU A 629 2.02 -40.20 19.44
C GLU A 629 2.91 -41.21 18.70
N ALA A 630 3.56 -40.76 17.59
CA ALA A 630 4.53 -41.60 16.87
C ALA A 630 5.76 -41.94 17.73
N TYR A 631 6.23 -41.04 18.59
CA TYR A 631 7.28 -41.35 19.57
C TYR A 631 6.81 -42.30 20.66
N ARG A 632 5.62 -42.08 21.22
CA ARG A 632 5.04 -42.94 22.28
C ARG A 632 4.76 -44.38 21.84
N THR A 633 4.37 -44.54 20.58
CA THR A 633 4.10 -45.85 19.99
C THR A 633 5.35 -46.55 19.45
N GLY A 634 6.50 -45.87 19.47
CA GLY A 634 7.74 -46.38 18.86
C GLY A 634 7.73 -46.41 17.33
N THR A 635 6.77 -45.75 16.68
CA THR A 635 6.70 -45.61 15.23
C THR A 635 7.85 -44.75 14.69
N LEU A 636 8.29 -43.76 15.49
CA LEU A 636 9.50 -42.97 15.29
C LEU A 636 10.35 -43.05 16.57
N GLU A 637 11.68 -43.13 16.38
CA GLU A 637 12.64 -43.09 17.49
C GLU A 637 13.03 -41.64 17.78
N GLU A 638 13.16 -41.32 19.07
CA GLU A 638 13.73 -40.05 19.52
C GLU A 638 15.22 -39.99 19.18
N ARG A 639 15.68 -38.77 18.91
CA ARG A 639 17.11 -38.50 18.66
C ARG A 639 17.58 -37.47 19.69
N PRO A 640 18.04 -37.91 20.88
CA PRO A 640 18.44 -37.02 21.96
C PRO A 640 19.71 -36.22 21.65
#